data_4ca037ed9e3fb3beecbfb848942e5f0a
#
_entry.id   4ca037ed9e3fb3beecbfb848942e5f0a
#
_cell.length_a   1.000
_cell.length_b   1.000
_cell.length_c   1.000
_cell.angle_alpha   90.00
_cell.angle_beta   90.00
_cell.angle_gamma   90.00
#
_symmetry.space_group_name_H-M   'P 1'
#
loop_
_entity.id
_entity.type
_entity.pdbx_description
1 polymer ?
#
loop_
_entity_poly.entity_id
_entity_poly.type
_entity_poly.pdbx_seq_one_letter_code
_entity_poly.pdbx_strand_id
1 'polypeptide(L)'
;MSALRELATAAGLQIAWRDVNGAEQIVSDASLRAVLAAIGFPAGSESEIRDSLAALRAETAQGVTPPLVTATVGEPIFLPGMSGRFRLTLETGEKSEGISAARPGGIVLPPVAEPGYHRLELSGRTTILAVAPAHAYRLEDVAQGEKLWGLAVQLYALRRDHDGGIGDFSALAEFCACAAQCGADAIAISPAHALFTADLARFSPYAPSNRAALNVLHIAEDAPEDDSPLIDWPRAAAAKLAALRASFERAYGPELAAQIRADLGPEQQRHALFEALMAHLSRDNPSALDWRNWPAAYQHPDLPEVARFAREQSREVAFHAWLQWRADRELATAQATARAAGARIGLIADLAVGTDPSGSHSWCRQDEVLKGLEIGAPPDLVNQEGQSWGITAFSPRGLRRSGFSAFIDMLRHGLRHAGGMRIDHVMGLTRLWVVPHGLPSTQGAYLTMPADDLMRLAALESWRHRAVILGEDLGTLPPGFGAKLQRAGIAGLRVMWFERDGNAFTAPQSWTPSAVAMTTTHDLPTVAGWWEGMDIGWREKLQMGGDAPAQREADRRALWDAFVRSGAATPPPPPPADGAAATYAAAIHLGSAGCTLALLPVEDALSLPEQPNLPGTTDAHPNWRRRLPGDAKALFARADFRQRLTALAESRRRNERFPSDLRDRGKDRS
;
A
#
# COMPACT_ATOMS: atom_id res chain seq x y z
N MET A 1 -9.26 -36.33 -6.58
CA MET A 1 -8.40 -35.38 -5.85
C MET A 1 -7.95 -36.06 -4.57
N SER A 2 -6.67 -35.96 -4.15
CA SER A 2 -6.25 -36.54 -2.87
C SER A 2 -6.88 -35.76 -1.70
N ALA A 3 -7.03 -36.40 -0.52
CA ALA A 3 -7.58 -35.75 0.66
C ALA A 3 -6.79 -34.50 1.08
N LEU A 4 -5.45 -34.49 0.87
CA LEU A 4 -4.59 -33.34 1.08
C LEU A 4 -4.98 -32.16 0.17
N ARG A 5 -5.20 -32.40 -1.11
CA ARG A 5 -5.61 -31.36 -2.06
C ARG A 5 -7.01 -30.85 -1.83
N GLU A 6 -7.91 -31.74 -1.35
CA GLU A 6 -9.25 -31.35 -0.89
C GLU A 6 -9.15 -30.39 0.31
N LEU A 7 -8.35 -30.74 1.33
CA LEU A 7 -8.12 -29.88 2.50
C LEU A 7 -7.50 -28.53 2.07
N ALA A 8 -6.48 -28.56 1.22
CA ALA A 8 -5.83 -27.33 0.74
C ALA A 8 -6.82 -26.40 0.05
N THR A 9 -7.63 -26.92 -0.88
CA THR A 9 -8.66 -26.13 -1.58
C THR A 9 -9.71 -25.58 -0.61
N ALA A 10 -10.19 -26.40 0.33
CA ALA A 10 -11.18 -26.00 1.34
C ALA A 10 -10.61 -24.93 2.30
N ALA A 11 -9.31 -24.96 2.59
CA ALA A 11 -8.59 -23.95 3.38
C ALA A 11 -8.24 -22.68 2.59
N GLY A 12 -8.57 -22.60 1.30
CA GLY A 12 -8.34 -21.44 0.44
C GLY A 12 -6.99 -21.42 -0.30
N LEU A 13 -6.24 -22.54 -0.28
CA LEU A 13 -4.99 -22.63 -1.05
C LEU A 13 -5.27 -23.02 -2.50
N GLN A 14 -4.58 -22.37 -3.44
CA GLN A 14 -4.56 -22.76 -4.84
C GLN A 14 -3.58 -23.93 -5.00
N ILE A 15 -4.06 -25.07 -5.49
CA ILE A 15 -3.24 -26.28 -5.71
C ILE A 15 -2.47 -26.24 -7.04
N ALA A 16 -2.80 -25.28 -7.89
CA ALA A 16 -2.12 -24.98 -9.16
C ALA A 16 -2.26 -23.49 -9.48
N TRP A 17 -1.30 -22.96 -10.25
CA TRP A 17 -1.30 -21.57 -10.70
C TRP A 17 -0.64 -21.47 -12.09
N ARG A 18 -0.82 -20.36 -12.78
CA ARG A 18 -0.16 -20.12 -14.07
C ARG A 18 0.99 -19.14 -13.90
N ASP A 19 2.13 -19.50 -14.47
CA ASP A 19 3.30 -18.62 -14.52
C ASP A 19 3.15 -17.54 -15.62
N VAL A 20 4.16 -16.69 -15.74
CA VAL A 20 4.19 -15.58 -16.72
C VAL A 20 4.16 -16.05 -18.18
N ASN A 21 4.53 -17.30 -18.46
CA ASN A 21 4.45 -17.92 -19.78
C ASN A 21 3.11 -18.60 -20.03
N GLY A 22 2.19 -18.55 -19.06
CA GLY A 22 0.89 -19.22 -19.09
C GLY A 22 0.95 -20.72 -18.79
N ALA A 23 2.12 -21.27 -18.45
CA ALA A 23 2.28 -22.69 -18.09
C ALA A 23 1.68 -22.95 -16.70
N GLU A 24 0.99 -24.10 -16.57
CA GLU A 24 0.41 -24.51 -15.30
C GLU A 24 1.50 -25.09 -14.38
N GLN A 25 1.61 -24.51 -13.19
CA GLN A 25 2.51 -24.93 -12.12
C GLN A 25 1.70 -25.63 -11.02
N ILE A 26 2.12 -26.82 -10.63
CA ILE A 26 1.44 -27.60 -9.59
C ILE A 26 2.18 -27.40 -8.27
N VAL A 27 1.46 -26.99 -7.23
CA VAL A 27 2.02 -26.85 -5.88
C VAL A 27 2.35 -28.23 -5.33
N SER A 28 3.58 -28.38 -4.78
CA SER A 28 4.02 -29.66 -4.22
C SER A 28 3.23 -30.05 -2.97
N ASP A 29 3.06 -31.34 -2.73
CA ASP A 29 2.39 -31.83 -1.52
C ASP A 29 3.15 -31.41 -0.25
N ALA A 30 4.48 -31.27 -0.30
CA ALA A 30 5.30 -30.75 0.79
C ALA A 30 4.95 -29.28 1.12
N SER A 31 4.88 -28.40 0.09
CA SER A 31 4.45 -27.01 0.25
C SER A 31 3.03 -26.91 0.80
N LEU A 32 2.09 -27.71 0.27
CA LEU A 32 0.71 -27.71 0.78
C LEU A 32 0.66 -28.09 2.26
N ARG A 33 1.39 -29.13 2.69
CA ARG A 33 1.43 -29.54 4.11
C ARG A 33 2.03 -28.46 5.00
N ALA A 34 3.13 -27.83 4.57
CA ALA A 34 3.81 -26.79 5.34
C ALA A 34 2.91 -25.54 5.51
N VAL A 35 2.27 -25.07 4.42
CA VAL A 35 1.36 -23.91 4.49
C VAL A 35 0.11 -24.24 5.30
N LEU A 36 -0.49 -25.42 5.12
CA LEU A 36 -1.65 -25.86 5.90
C LEU A 36 -1.34 -25.89 7.40
N ALA A 37 -0.20 -26.44 7.79
CA ALA A 37 0.22 -26.46 9.20
C ALA A 37 0.36 -25.03 9.76
N ALA A 38 0.96 -24.10 9.01
CA ALA A 38 1.14 -22.72 9.41
C ALA A 38 -0.19 -21.97 9.57
N ILE A 39 -1.22 -22.27 8.76
CA ILE A 39 -2.55 -21.65 8.89
C ILE A 39 -3.48 -22.40 9.86
N GLY A 40 -2.94 -23.37 10.62
CA GLY A 40 -3.65 -24.06 11.69
C GLY A 40 -4.43 -25.31 11.27
N PHE A 41 -4.07 -25.92 10.14
CA PHE A 41 -4.64 -27.20 9.65
C PHE A 41 -3.53 -28.26 9.50
N PRO A 42 -3.13 -28.96 10.57
CA PRO A 42 -2.13 -30.02 10.47
C PRO A 42 -2.49 -31.04 9.39
N ALA A 43 -1.49 -31.42 8.59
CA ALA A 43 -1.66 -32.30 7.43
C ALA A 43 -0.48 -33.29 7.25
N GLY A 44 0.24 -33.60 8.32
CA GLY A 44 1.40 -34.52 8.31
C GLY A 44 1.00 -35.98 8.04
N SER A 45 -0.19 -36.40 8.49
CA SER A 45 -0.73 -37.74 8.33
C SER A 45 -2.14 -37.72 7.75
N GLU A 46 -2.61 -38.88 7.25
CA GLU A 46 -4.01 -39.04 6.78
C GLU A 46 -5.05 -38.83 7.89
N SER A 47 -4.70 -39.11 9.15
CA SER A 47 -5.58 -38.81 10.30
C SER A 47 -5.69 -37.31 10.49
N GLU A 48 -4.57 -36.57 10.56
CA GLU A 48 -4.55 -35.13 10.71
C GLU A 48 -5.32 -34.43 9.57
N ILE A 49 -5.19 -34.90 8.33
CA ILE A 49 -5.94 -34.36 7.18
C ILE A 49 -7.44 -34.49 7.40
N ARG A 50 -7.90 -35.69 7.85
CA ARG A 50 -9.34 -35.92 8.13
C ARG A 50 -9.84 -35.04 9.27
N ASP A 51 -9.07 -34.91 10.34
CA ASP A 51 -9.43 -34.12 11.50
C ASP A 51 -9.48 -32.63 11.13
N SER A 52 -8.51 -32.15 10.36
CA SER A 52 -8.49 -30.78 9.84
C SER A 52 -9.65 -30.47 8.89
N LEU A 53 -10.01 -31.40 8.00
CA LEU A 53 -11.19 -31.28 7.13
C LEU A 53 -12.49 -31.27 7.96
N ALA A 54 -12.60 -32.13 8.98
CA ALA A 54 -13.76 -32.15 9.86
C ALA A 54 -13.91 -30.85 10.65
N ALA A 55 -12.80 -30.30 11.18
CA ALA A 55 -12.76 -29.03 11.89
C ALA A 55 -13.20 -27.85 10.97
N LEU A 56 -12.67 -27.81 9.75
CA LEU A 56 -13.01 -26.76 8.78
C LEU A 56 -14.48 -26.81 8.35
N ARG A 57 -15.01 -28.04 8.12
CA ARG A 57 -16.44 -28.26 7.79
C ARG A 57 -17.34 -27.86 8.96
N ALA A 58 -16.97 -28.23 10.19
CA ALA A 58 -17.71 -27.86 11.40
C ALA A 58 -17.76 -26.33 11.58
N GLU A 59 -16.66 -25.63 11.34
CA GLU A 59 -16.60 -24.16 11.38
C GLU A 59 -17.56 -23.52 10.37
N THR A 60 -17.61 -24.06 9.15
CA THR A 60 -18.50 -23.58 8.08
C THR A 60 -19.97 -23.95 8.35
N ALA A 61 -20.24 -25.14 8.92
CA ALA A 61 -21.59 -25.67 9.16
C ALA A 61 -22.30 -25.05 10.38
N GLN A 62 -21.56 -24.44 11.31
CA GLN A 62 -22.13 -23.86 12.54
C GLN A 62 -23.13 -22.74 12.30
N GLY A 63 -23.29 -22.24 11.06
CA GLY A 63 -24.28 -21.20 10.70
C GLY A 63 -24.17 -19.96 11.60
N VAL A 64 -23.00 -19.72 12.17
CA VAL A 64 -22.74 -18.55 13.02
C VAL A 64 -22.76 -17.32 12.12
N THR A 65 -23.69 -16.41 12.39
CA THR A 65 -23.68 -15.10 11.72
C THR A 65 -22.33 -14.44 12.00
N PRO A 66 -21.55 -14.07 10.97
CA PRO A 66 -20.26 -13.45 11.20
C PRO A 66 -20.40 -12.09 11.90
N PRO A 67 -19.39 -11.61 12.62
CA PRO A 67 -19.43 -10.31 13.30
C PRO A 67 -19.73 -9.14 12.37
N LEU A 68 -19.30 -9.26 11.10
CA LEU A 68 -19.58 -8.29 10.05
C LEU A 68 -19.89 -9.02 8.74
N VAL A 69 -20.87 -8.51 8.01
CA VAL A 69 -21.24 -8.92 6.66
C VAL A 69 -21.15 -7.72 5.75
N THR A 70 -20.61 -7.90 4.54
CA THR A 70 -20.58 -6.85 3.52
C THR A 70 -21.73 -7.02 2.53
N ALA A 71 -22.25 -5.90 2.04
CA ALA A 71 -23.25 -5.85 0.98
C ALA A 71 -23.00 -4.64 0.06
N THR A 72 -23.63 -4.64 -1.11
CA THR A 72 -23.63 -3.50 -2.03
C THR A 72 -24.98 -2.76 -1.92
N VAL A 73 -24.93 -1.44 -1.98
CA VAL A 73 -26.14 -0.59 -2.02
C VAL A 73 -27.09 -1.05 -3.13
N GLY A 74 -28.38 -1.21 -2.78
CA GLY A 74 -29.42 -1.59 -3.73
C GLY A 74 -29.45 -3.05 -4.15
N GLU A 75 -28.52 -3.88 -3.66
CA GLU A 75 -28.52 -5.33 -3.94
C GLU A 75 -29.15 -6.13 -2.81
N PRO A 76 -29.87 -7.27 -3.11
CA PRO A 76 -30.34 -8.18 -2.09
C PRO A 76 -29.20 -8.77 -1.27
N ILE A 77 -29.38 -8.88 0.07
CA ILE A 77 -28.34 -9.28 1.00
C ILE A 77 -28.50 -10.77 1.31
N PHE A 78 -27.55 -11.58 0.88
CA PHE A 78 -27.53 -13.01 1.16
C PHE A 78 -26.74 -13.29 2.45
N LEU A 79 -27.33 -14.06 3.36
CA LEU A 79 -26.72 -14.47 4.63
C LEU A 79 -26.91 -15.98 4.85
N PRO A 80 -25.92 -16.68 5.44
CA PRO A 80 -26.14 -18.03 5.94
C PRO A 80 -27.11 -18.00 7.13
N GLY A 81 -27.94 -19.03 7.28
CA GLY A 81 -28.84 -19.17 8.43
C GLY A 81 -30.27 -19.54 8.06
N MET A 82 -31.14 -19.56 9.06
CA MET A 82 -32.57 -19.84 8.91
C MET A 82 -33.38 -18.54 8.85
N SER A 83 -34.50 -18.55 8.11
CA SER A 83 -35.41 -17.41 8.02
C SER A 83 -35.98 -17.05 9.38
N GLY A 84 -36.14 -15.74 9.63
CA GLY A 84 -36.64 -15.22 10.89
C GLY A 84 -36.93 -13.73 10.82
N ARG A 85 -37.38 -13.19 11.93
CA ARG A 85 -37.54 -11.76 12.06
C ARG A 85 -36.17 -11.10 12.12
N PHE A 86 -36.04 -9.94 11.42
CA PHE A 86 -34.87 -9.10 11.52
C PHE A 86 -35.26 -7.67 11.91
N ARG A 87 -34.33 -6.98 12.58
CA ARG A 87 -34.34 -5.53 12.78
C ARG A 87 -33.04 -4.98 12.25
N LEU A 88 -33.15 -4.02 11.35
CA LEU A 88 -32.04 -3.26 10.82
C LEU A 88 -32.09 -1.85 11.43
N THR A 89 -31.01 -1.42 12.07
CA THR A 89 -30.81 -0.06 12.52
C THR A 89 -29.70 0.56 11.67
N LEU A 90 -30.05 1.55 10.85
CA LEU A 90 -29.09 2.26 10.02
C LEU A 90 -28.10 3.06 10.89
N GLU A 91 -26.95 3.41 10.34
CA GLU A 91 -25.95 4.25 11.01
C GLU A 91 -26.55 5.64 11.35
N THR A 92 -27.53 6.11 10.58
CA THR A 92 -28.32 7.33 10.85
C THR A 92 -29.28 7.21 12.03
N GLY A 93 -29.51 5.99 12.54
CA GLY A 93 -30.46 5.68 13.62
C GLY A 93 -31.87 5.28 13.15
N GLU A 94 -32.15 5.35 11.84
CA GLU A 94 -33.42 4.87 11.29
C GLU A 94 -33.54 3.35 11.46
N LYS A 95 -34.76 2.88 11.75
CA LYS A 95 -35.02 1.45 12.02
C LYS A 95 -36.03 0.89 11.05
N SER A 96 -35.75 -0.32 10.57
CA SER A 96 -36.69 -1.13 9.80
C SER A 96 -36.76 -2.56 10.35
N GLU A 97 -37.93 -3.19 10.25
CA GLU A 97 -38.15 -4.57 10.69
C GLU A 97 -38.82 -5.35 9.58
N GLY A 98 -38.57 -6.65 9.55
CA GLY A 98 -39.16 -7.52 8.55
C GLY A 98 -38.94 -8.99 8.84
N ILE A 99 -39.30 -9.81 7.86
CA ILE A 99 -39.03 -11.26 7.86
C ILE A 99 -38.13 -11.58 6.68
N SER A 100 -37.00 -12.24 6.94
CA SER A 100 -36.07 -12.68 5.90
C SER A 100 -36.67 -13.76 5.02
N ALA A 101 -36.42 -13.74 3.71
CA ALA A 101 -36.88 -14.77 2.79
C ALA A 101 -35.90 -15.97 2.81
N ALA A 102 -36.43 -17.18 2.96
CA ALA A 102 -35.63 -18.40 2.86
C ALA A 102 -35.17 -18.63 1.41
N ARG A 103 -33.92 -19.09 1.25
CA ARG A 103 -33.30 -19.48 -0.04
C ARG A 103 -32.42 -20.71 0.17
N PRO A 104 -32.12 -21.49 -0.90
CA PRO A 104 -31.13 -22.55 -0.79
C PRO A 104 -29.79 -22.04 -0.23
N GLY A 105 -29.34 -22.65 0.87
CA GLY A 105 -28.07 -22.29 1.53
C GLY A 105 -28.16 -21.11 2.51
N GLY A 106 -29.33 -20.47 2.73
CA GLY A 106 -29.44 -19.35 3.66
C GLY A 106 -30.72 -18.55 3.56
N ILE A 107 -30.59 -17.25 3.76
CA ILE A 107 -31.67 -16.26 3.73
C ILE A 107 -31.30 -15.06 2.88
N VAL A 108 -32.31 -14.34 2.43
CA VAL A 108 -32.16 -13.06 1.74
C VAL A 108 -32.89 -11.98 2.51
N LEU A 109 -32.21 -10.85 2.74
CA LEU A 109 -32.80 -9.61 3.22
C LEU A 109 -33.03 -8.65 2.04
N PRO A 110 -34.00 -7.73 2.16
CA PRO A 110 -34.21 -6.70 1.16
C PRO A 110 -32.96 -5.82 0.99
N PRO A 111 -32.82 -5.17 -0.18
CA PRO A 111 -31.77 -4.19 -0.43
C PRO A 111 -31.79 -3.05 0.57
N VAL A 112 -30.60 -2.53 0.88
CA VAL A 112 -30.41 -1.29 1.67
C VAL A 112 -29.88 -0.20 0.75
N ALA A 113 -30.51 0.98 0.76
CA ALA A 113 -30.14 2.09 -0.10
C ALA A 113 -29.04 2.98 0.49
N GLU A 114 -28.88 2.99 1.80
CA GLU A 114 -27.92 3.83 2.50
C GLU A 114 -26.58 3.10 2.68
N PRO A 115 -25.45 3.69 2.22
CA PRO A 115 -24.12 3.14 2.53
C PRO A 115 -23.74 3.42 3.98
N GLY A 116 -23.09 2.46 4.64
CA GLY A 116 -22.65 2.65 6.04
C GLY A 116 -22.48 1.34 6.79
N TYR A 117 -22.15 1.44 8.08
CA TYR A 117 -22.05 0.31 9.01
C TYR A 117 -23.32 0.24 9.86
N HIS A 118 -24.24 -0.59 9.45
CA HIS A 118 -25.55 -0.74 10.07
C HIS A 118 -25.55 -1.88 11.08
N ARG A 119 -26.43 -1.80 12.07
CA ARG A 119 -26.63 -2.88 13.03
C ARG A 119 -27.81 -3.75 12.59
N LEU A 120 -27.52 -5.02 12.32
CA LEU A 120 -28.51 -6.02 11.97
C LEU A 120 -28.73 -6.99 13.15
N GLU A 121 -29.95 -7.05 13.63
CA GLU A 121 -30.40 -8.07 14.59
C GLU A 121 -31.22 -9.12 13.84
N LEU A 122 -30.80 -10.37 13.88
CA LEU A 122 -31.44 -11.50 13.21
C LEU A 122 -31.54 -12.70 14.15
N SER A 123 -32.75 -13.16 14.43
CA SER A 123 -32.99 -14.34 15.28
C SER A 123 -32.23 -14.26 16.64
N GLY A 124 -32.23 -13.09 17.28
CA GLY A 124 -31.58 -12.84 18.57
C GLY A 124 -30.05 -12.65 18.52
N ARG A 125 -29.45 -12.63 17.35
CA ARG A 125 -28.01 -12.35 17.15
C ARG A 125 -27.82 -10.99 16.51
N THR A 126 -26.75 -10.32 16.87
CA THR A 126 -26.35 -9.02 16.29
C THR A 126 -25.14 -9.18 15.41
N THR A 127 -25.16 -8.58 14.23
CA THR A 127 -24.02 -8.43 13.33
C THR A 127 -23.96 -7.01 12.78
N ILE A 128 -22.78 -6.58 12.32
CA ILE A 128 -22.66 -5.36 11.56
C ILE A 128 -22.89 -5.66 10.08
N LEU A 129 -23.75 -4.90 9.43
CA LEU A 129 -23.97 -4.92 8.00
C LEU A 129 -23.24 -3.72 7.37
N ALA A 130 -22.11 -3.97 6.75
CA ALA A 130 -21.36 -2.96 6.01
C ALA A 130 -21.90 -2.87 4.57
N VAL A 131 -22.70 -1.87 4.30
CA VAL A 131 -23.28 -1.63 2.96
C VAL A 131 -22.39 -0.64 2.21
N ALA A 132 -21.74 -1.13 1.18
CA ALA A 132 -20.80 -0.36 0.38
C ALA A 132 -21.47 0.24 -0.87
N PRO A 133 -21.04 1.40 -1.35
CA PRO A 133 -21.32 1.87 -2.71
C PRO A 133 -20.87 0.82 -3.75
N ALA A 134 -21.45 0.86 -4.96
CA ALA A 134 -21.11 -0.08 -6.03
C ALA A 134 -19.64 -0.03 -6.46
N HIS A 135 -18.95 1.05 -6.19
CA HIS A 135 -17.54 1.28 -6.48
C HIS A 135 -16.93 2.32 -5.52
N ALA A 136 -15.60 2.34 -5.40
CA ALA A 136 -14.86 3.37 -4.69
C ALA A 136 -15.09 4.77 -5.28
N TYR A 137 -14.77 5.82 -4.53
CA TYR A 137 -14.71 7.19 -5.03
C TYR A 137 -13.64 7.28 -6.11
N ARG A 138 -14.01 7.68 -7.32
CA ARG A 138 -13.19 7.55 -8.52
C ARG A 138 -12.41 8.80 -8.85
N LEU A 139 -11.36 8.64 -9.66
CA LEU A 139 -10.62 9.76 -10.23
C LEU A 139 -11.54 10.70 -11.04
N GLU A 140 -12.51 10.15 -11.77
CA GLU A 140 -13.50 10.91 -12.54
C GLU A 140 -14.39 11.80 -11.68
N ASP A 141 -14.71 11.36 -10.44
CA ASP A 141 -15.49 12.14 -9.48
C ASP A 141 -14.73 13.38 -8.99
N VAL A 142 -13.38 13.31 -8.94
CA VAL A 142 -12.49 14.43 -8.61
C VAL A 142 -12.21 15.29 -9.85
N ALA A 143 -11.96 14.67 -10.98
CA ALA A 143 -11.49 15.31 -12.21
C ALA A 143 -12.59 16.11 -12.91
N GLN A 144 -13.87 15.70 -12.79
CA GLN A 144 -15.01 16.36 -13.42
C GLN A 144 -14.82 16.63 -14.93
N GLY A 145 -14.17 15.68 -15.62
CA GLY A 145 -13.89 15.76 -17.05
C GLY A 145 -12.51 16.34 -17.43
N GLU A 146 -11.78 16.89 -16.49
CA GLU A 146 -10.42 17.40 -16.71
C GLU A 146 -9.35 16.30 -16.57
N LYS A 147 -8.14 16.60 -17.02
CA LYS A 147 -6.97 15.74 -16.87
C LYS A 147 -6.11 16.21 -15.69
N LEU A 148 -5.97 15.35 -14.68
CA LEU A 148 -5.19 15.64 -13.48
C LEU A 148 -3.72 15.28 -13.66
N TRP A 149 -2.85 15.98 -12.93
CA TRP A 149 -1.45 15.59 -12.80
C TRP A 149 -0.92 15.84 -11.38
N GLY A 150 0.19 15.19 -11.06
CA GLY A 150 0.83 15.33 -9.77
C GLY A 150 2.25 14.82 -9.76
N LEU A 151 2.84 14.82 -8.58
CA LEU A 151 4.20 14.34 -8.34
C LEU A 151 4.15 13.11 -7.42
N ALA A 152 5.14 12.22 -7.58
CA ALA A 152 5.41 11.16 -6.62
C ALA A 152 6.77 11.44 -5.97
N VAL A 153 6.85 11.40 -4.62
CA VAL A 153 8.05 11.75 -3.87
C VAL A 153 8.27 10.81 -2.69
N GLN A 154 9.54 10.48 -2.44
CA GLN A 154 9.92 9.75 -1.25
C GLN A 154 9.93 10.70 -0.04
N LEU A 155 9.05 10.49 0.94
CA LEU A 155 8.89 11.37 2.10
C LEU A 155 10.22 11.59 2.86
N TYR A 156 10.96 10.49 3.09
CA TYR A 156 12.26 10.53 3.77
C TYR A 156 13.32 11.36 3.02
N ALA A 157 13.16 11.52 1.68
CA ALA A 157 14.14 12.20 0.83
C ALA A 157 14.00 13.73 0.85
N LEU A 158 12.88 14.26 1.32
CA LEU A 158 12.63 15.69 1.44
C LEU A 158 13.64 16.36 2.37
N ARG A 159 13.81 17.68 2.21
CA ARG A 159 14.72 18.47 3.03
C ARG A 159 14.06 19.74 3.55
N ARG A 160 14.48 20.14 4.73
CA ARG A 160 14.38 21.50 5.29
C ARG A 160 15.61 21.80 6.13
N ASP A 161 15.79 23.04 6.52
CA ASP A 161 16.83 23.43 7.49
C ASP A 161 16.61 22.70 8.82
N HIS A 162 17.69 22.19 9.38
CA HIS A 162 17.72 21.49 10.68
C HIS A 162 16.80 20.25 10.76
N ASP A 163 16.57 19.54 9.66
CA ASP A 163 15.73 18.33 9.63
C ASP A 163 16.38 17.08 10.24
N GLY A 164 17.65 17.16 10.64
CA GLY A 164 18.40 16.04 11.21
C GLY A 164 18.75 14.94 10.21
N GLY A 165 18.65 15.22 8.91
CA GLY A 165 19.00 14.28 7.84
C GLY A 165 17.85 13.38 7.38
N ILE A 166 16.63 13.54 7.90
CA ILE A 166 15.44 12.76 7.53
C ILE A 166 14.31 13.72 7.17
N GLY A 167 13.73 13.56 5.97
CA GLY A 167 12.57 14.32 5.53
C GLY A 167 11.37 14.16 6.47
N ASP A 168 10.66 15.25 6.70
CA ASP A 168 9.58 15.32 7.68
C ASP A 168 8.30 15.97 7.13
N PHE A 169 7.24 15.97 7.94
CA PHE A 169 5.92 16.46 7.53
C PHE A 169 5.88 17.97 7.28
N SER A 170 6.80 18.76 7.87
CA SER A 170 6.92 20.19 7.57
C SER A 170 7.53 20.40 6.17
N ALA A 171 8.60 19.68 5.85
CA ALA A 171 9.15 19.65 4.51
C ALA A 171 8.13 19.16 3.47
N LEU A 172 7.30 18.16 3.84
CA LEU A 172 6.20 17.70 3.00
C LEU A 172 5.16 18.80 2.78
N ALA A 173 4.74 19.51 3.82
CA ALA A 173 3.75 20.59 3.70
C ALA A 173 4.25 21.70 2.76
N GLU A 174 5.52 22.09 2.87
CA GLU A 174 6.14 23.08 1.99
C GLU A 174 6.22 22.56 0.55
N PHE A 175 6.65 21.30 0.35
CA PHE A 175 6.67 20.67 -0.97
C PHE A 175 5.27 20.63 -1.61
N CYS A 176 4.24 20.27 -0.84
CA CYS A 176 2.86 20.27 -1.30
C CYS A 176 2.37 21.65 -1.73
N ALA A 177 2.71 22.70 -0.96
CA ALA A 177 2.35 24.07 -1.32
C ALA A 177 3.00 24.49 -2.65
N CYS A 178 4.30 24.23 -2.82
CA CYS A 178 5.03 24.56 -4.05
C CYS A 178 4.50 23.78 -5.26
N ALA A 179 4.23 22.49 -5.10
CA ALA A 179 3.67 21.64 -6.16
C ALA A 179 2.28 22.13 -6.60
N ALA A 180 1.37 22.38 -5.65
CA ALA A 180 0.03 22.87 -5.93
C ALA A 180 0.02 24.24 -6.59
N GLN A 181 0.91 25.16 -6.18
CA GLN A 181 1.11 26.46 -6.84
C GLN A 181 1.58 26.33 -8.30
N CYS A 182 2.26 25.25 -8.65
CA CYS A 182 2.59 24.90 -10.04
C CYS A 182 1.43 24.22 -10.79
N GLY A 183 0.29 23.96 -10.11
CA GLY A 183 -0.91 23.35 -10.69
C GLY A 183 -0.98 21.83 -10.51
N ALA A 184 -0.17 21.24 -9.63
CA ALA A 184 -0.28 19.82 -9.31
C ALA A 184 -1.55 19.55 -8.48
N ASP A 185 -2.30 18.52 -8.86
CA ASP A 185 -3.53 18.08 -8.18
C ASP A 185 -3.28 17.07 -7.07
N ALA A 186 -2.16 16.36 -7.15
CA ALA A 186 -1.83 15.24 -6.28
C ALA A 186 -0.33 15.19 -5.93
N ILE A 187 -0.04 14.77 -4.71
CA ILE A 187 1.31 14.44 -4.25
C ILE A 187 1.27 13.03 -3.64
N ALA A 188 1.75 12.04 -4.40
CA ALA A 188 1.89 10.68 -3.90
C ALA A 188 3.18 10.58 -3.08
N ILE A 189 3.08 9.99 -1.88
CA ILE A 189 4.21 9.83 -0.97
C ILE A 189 4.53 8.37 -0.75
N SER A 190 5.79 8.05 -0.39
CA SER A 190 6.15 6.71 0.11
C SER A 190 5.41 6.40 1.42
N PRO A 191 5.29 5.11 1.82
CA PRO A 191 4.59 4.75 3.04
C PRO A 191 5.11 5.52 4.27
N ALA A 192 4.17 6.17 4.97
CA ALA A 192 4.45 6.88 6.23
C ALA A 192 4.13 6.04 7.46
N HIS A 193 4.06 4.72 7.30
CA HIS A 193 3.74 3.77 8.38
C HIS A 193 4.81 3.72 9.45
N ALA A 194 4.41 3.41 10.69
CA ALA A 194 5.32 3.29 11.82
C ALA A 194 6.41 2.24 11.56
N LEU A 195 7.64 2.67 11.77
CA LEU A 195 8.82 1.80 11.86
C LEU A 195 9.14 1.53 13.33
N PHE A 196 10.33 1.01 13.63
CA PHE A 196 10.77 0.67 14.97
C PHE A 196 11.57 1.82 15.59
N THR A 197 11.20 2.28 16.78
CA THR A 197 11.99 3.30 17.51
C THR A 197 13.14 2.70 18.31
N ALA A 198 13.09 1.40 18.61
CA ALA A 198 14.14 0.67 19.31
C ALA A 198 15.15 -0.03 18.37
N ASP A 199 14.84 -0.18 17.06
CA ASP A 199 15.72 -0.78 16.07
C ASP A 199 15.82 0.12 14.82
N LEU A 200 16.74 1.06 14.88
CA LEU A 200 16.90 2.11 13.87
C LEU A 200 17.56 1.61 12.56
N ALA A 201 17.97 0.34 12.51
CA ALA A 201 18.48 -0.29 11.31
C ALA A 201 17.36 -0.82 10.40
N ARG A 202 16.13 -0.97 10.90
CA ARG A 202 14.95 -1.36 10.12
C ARG A 202 14.22 -0.11 9.61
N PHE A 203 14.63 0.38 8.46
CA PHE A 203 14.15 1.64 7.90
C PHE A 203 13.40 1.50 6.56
N SER A 204 13.19 0.28 6.04
CA SER A 204 12.38 0.09 4.83
C SER A 204 10.93 0.52 5.07
N PRO A 205 10.38 1.47 4.30
CA PRO A 205 9.00 1.91 4.46
C PRO A 205 7.98 0.83 4.09
N TYR A 206 8.41 -0.22 3.35
CA TYR A 206 7.56 -1.34 2.93
C TYR A 206 7.60 -2.55 3.88
N ALA A 207 8.41 -2.50 4.94
CA ALA A 207 8.42 -3.47 6.04
C ALA A 207 8.07 -2.80 7.39
N PRO A 208 6.89 -2.16 7.52
CA PRO A 208 6.55 -1.38 8.70
C PRO A 208 6.24 -2.27 9.91
N SER A 209 6.49 -1.72 11.09
CA SER A 209 6.03 -2.27 12.38
C SER A 209 4.50 -2.24 12.48
N ASN A 210 3.86 -1.15 12.00
CA ASN A 210 2.41 -1.00 12.07
C ASN A 210 1.87 -0.11 10.95
N ARG A 211 0.89 -0.62 10.18
CA ARG A 211 0.21 0.12 9.11
C ARG A 211 -0.91 1.05 9.59
N ALA A 212 -1.34 0.93 10.85
CA ALA A 212 -2.32 1.80 11.48
C ALA A 212 -1.68 2.79 12.47
N ALA A 213 -0.39 3.08 12.31
CA ALA A 213 0.36 4.08 13.05
C ALA A 213 1.38 4.75 12.11
N LEU A 214 1.89 5.92 12.49
CA LEU A 214 2.80 6.73 11.67
C LEU A 214 4.26 6.58 12.09
N ASN A 215 5.17 6.73 11.13
CA ASN A 215 6.60 6.82 11.39
C ASN A 215 6.93 8.16 12.07
N VAL A 216 7.28 8.09 13.32
CA VAL A 216 7.56 9.26 14.16
C VAL A 216 8.85 9.99 13.79
N LEU A 217 9.71 9.39 12.96
CA LEU A 217 10.91 10.04 12.44
C LEU A 217 10.58 11.13 11.42
N HIS A 218 9.35 11.16 10.90
CA HIS A 218 8.85 12.23 10.04
C HIS A 218 8.20 13.40 10.80
N ILE A 219 8.23 13.41 12.13
CA ILE A 219 7.82 14.59 12.91
C ILE A 219 8.82 15.71 12.68
N ALA A 220 8.32 16.91 12.46
CA ALA A 220 9.14 18.10 12.32
C ALA A 220 9.70 18.52 13.70
N GLU A 221 10.96 18.23 13.93
CA GLU A 221 11.71 18.64 15.10
C GLU A 221 13.11 19.05 14.66
N ASP A 222 13.60 20.16 15.21
CA ASP A 222 14.95 20.63 14.87
C ASP A 222 15.99 19.70 15.50
N ALA A 223 16.85 19.19 14.66
CA ALA A 223 17.96 18.32 14.99
C ALA A 223 19.23 18.82 14.27
N PRO A 224 20.43 18.34 14.63
CA PRO A 224 21.65 18.75 13.98
C PRO A 224 21.56 18.61 12.47
N GLU A 225 21.99 19.64 11.75
CA GLU A 225 21.98 19.68 10.29
C GLU A 225 22.83 18.54 9.70
N ASP A 226 22.33 17.94 8.65
CA ASP A 226 22.99 16.87 7.91
C ASP A 226 22.74 17.03 6.40
N ASP A 227 23.73 17.54 5.69
CA ASP A 227 23.70 17.76 4.24
C ASP A 227 24.10 16.53 3.42
N SER A 228 24.33 15.40 4.07
CA SER A 228 24.67 14.16 3.40
C SER A 228 23.65 13.81 2.31
N PRO A 229 24.11 13.34 1.12
CA PRO A 229 23.21 12.88 0.07
C PRO A 229 22.54 11.54 0.39
N LEU A 230 23.05 10.81 1.38
CA LEU A 230 22.53 9.53 1.83
C LEU A 230 22.25 9.59 3.33
N ILE A 231 21.08 9.14 3.74
CA ILE A 231 20.68 9.04 5.15
C ILE A 231 21.53 7.96 5.85
N ASP A 232 22.16 8.32 6.94
CA ASP A 232 22.65 7.40 7.96
C ASP A 232 21.52 7.20 8.99
N TRP A 233 20.64 6.23 8.72
CA TRP A 233 19.42 6.03 9.51
C TRP A 233 19.69 5.86 11.01
N PRO A 234 20.62 4.99 11.47
CA PRO A 234 20.85 4.84 12.90
C PRO A 234 21.26 6.15 13.58
N ARG A 235 22.16 6.91 12.94
CA ARG A 235 22.65 8.19 13.48
C ARG A 235 21.59 9.28 13.44
N ALA A 236 20.95 9.48 12.31
CA ALA A 236 19.96 10.54 12.10
C ALA A 236 18.71 10.29 12.97
N ALA A 237 18.21 9.06 13.01
CA ALA A 237 17.05 8.69 13.81
C ALA A 237 17.33 8.81 15.32
N ALA A 238 18.52 8.41 15.79
CA ALA A 238 18.90 8.58 17.19
C ALA A 238 18.92 10.06 17.59
N ALA A 239 19.51 10.94 16.77
CA ALA A 239 19.54 12.38 17.02
C ALA A 239 18.12 12.98 17.05
N LYS A 240 17.26 12.59 16.10
CA LYS A 240 15.87 13.07 16.02
C LYS A 240 15.02 12.60 17.21
N LEU A 241 15.14 11.34 17.61
CA LEU A 241 14.44 10.82 18.79
C LEU A 241 14.90 11.50 20.09
N ALA A 242 16.19 11.83 20.21
CA ALA A 242 16.71 12.59 21.36
C ALA A 242 16.12 14.02 21.40
N ALA A 243 16.04 14.71 20.27
CA ALA A 243 15.41 16.03 20.18
C ALA A 243 13.91 15.97 20.52
N LEU A 244 13.19 14.98 19.97
CA LEU A 244 11.77 14.74 20.27
C LEU A 244 11.56 14.42 21.77
N ARG A 245 12.45 13.65 22.38
CA ARG A 245 12.39 13.39 23.84
C ARG A 245 12.55 14.69 24.63
N ALA A 246 13.51 15.53 24.28
CA ALA A 246 13.69 16.81 24.94
C ALA A 246 12.47 17.73 24.79
N SER A 247 11.82 17.74 23.62
CA SER A 247 10.58 18.48 23.38
C SER A 247 9.41 17.92 24.21
N PHE A 248 9.27 16.60 24.30
CA PHE A 248 8.27 15.97 25.16
C PHE A 248 8.46 16.36 26.64
N GLU A 249 9.69 16.30 27.16
CA GLU A 249 9.96 16.64 28.56
C GLU A 249 9.61 18.10 28.89
N ARG A 250 9.74 19.01 27.93
CA ARG A 250 9.33 20.42 28.10
C ARG A 250 7.83 20.65 28.01
N ALA A 251 7.14 19.91 27.15
CA ALA A 251 5.73 20.17 26.80
C ALA A 251 4.73 19.32 27.59
N TYR A 252 5.13 18.14 28.08
CA TYR A 252 4.21 17.16 28.63
C TYR A 252 3.71 17.55 30.01
N GLY A 253 2.39 17.71 30.12
CA GLY A 253 1.67 18.01 31.36
C GLY A 253 0.27 17.41 31.37
N PRO A 254 -0.51 17.58 32.47
CA PRO A 254 -1.82 16.95 32.60
C PRO A 254 -2.83 17.30 31.50
N GLU A 255 -2.84 18.55 31.04
CA GLU A 255 -3.73 19.02 29.96
C GLU A 255 -3.42 18.33 28.65
N LEU A 256 -2.14 18.34 28.23
CA LEU A 256 -1.69 17.66 27.01
C LEU A 256 -1.92 16.15 27.11
N ALA A 257 -1.70 15.55 28.26
CA ALA A 257 -1.99 14.13 28.47
C ALA A 257 -3.48 13.80 28.31
N ALA A 258 -4.38 14.67 28.76
CA ALA A 258 -5.82 14.50 28.57
C ALA A 258 -6.20 14.61 27.09
N GLN A 259 -5.65 15.59 26.38
CA GLN A 259 -5.88 15.79 24.94
C GLN A 259 -5.39 14.59 24.11
N ILE A 260 -4.16 14.11 24.37
CA ILE A 260 -3.60 12.92 23.68
C ILE A 260 -4.52 11.71 23.86
N ARG A 261 -5.01 11.47 25.08
CA ARG A 261 -5.93 10.35 25.34
C ARG A 261 -7.28 10.49 24.64
N ALA A 262 -7.76 11.71 24.44
CA ALA A 262 -9.01 11.97 23.72
C ALA A 262 -8.86 11.80 22.21
N ASP A 263 -7.71 12.20 21.64
CA ASP A 263 -7.48 12.24 20.20
C ASP A 263 -6.99 10.90 19.63
N LEU A 264 -6.21 10.11 20.41
CA LEU A 264 -5.67 8.84 19.92
C LEU A 264 -6.64 7.68 20.07
N GLY A 265 -6.81 6.93 18.98
CA GLY A 265 -7.57 5.70 18.96
C GLY A 265 -6.86 4.53 19.67
N PRO A 266 -7.58 3.41 19.90
CA PRO A 266 -7.03 2.25 20.61
C PRO A 266 -5.78 1.65 19.96
N GLU A 267 -5.70 1.65 18.63
CA GLU A 267 -4.55 1.10 17.88
C GLU A 267 -3.28 1.90 18.16
N GLN A 268 -3.35 3.22 18.07
CA GLN A 268 -2.18 4.08 18.34
C GLN A 268 -1.74 3.99 19.82
N GLN A 269 -2.69 3.82 20.73
CA GLN A 269 -2.37 3.60 22.15
C GLN A 269 -1.68 2.25 22.38
N ARG A 270 -2.15 1.18 21.73
CA ARG A 270 -1.49 -0.14 21.77
C ARG A 270 -0.11 -0.12 21.12
N HIS A 271 0.03 0.59 19.99
CA HIS A 271 1.33 0.79 19.35
C HIS A 271 2.31 1.53 20.28
N ALA A 272 1.87 2.61 20.94
CA ALA A 272 2.70 3.33 21.90
C ALA A 272 3.15 2.44 23.07
N LEU A 273 2.29 1.57 23.56
CA LEU A 273 2.61 0.58 24.60
C LEU A 273 3.63 -0.44 24.11
N PHE A 274 3.47 -0.94 22.87
CA PHE A 274 4.43 -1.86 22.25
C PHE A 274 5.82 -1.24 22.13
N GLU A 275 5.93 0.00 21.64
CA GLU A 275 7.21 0.70 21.50
C GLU A 275 7.90 0.90 22.85
N ALA A 276 7.14 1.27 23.89
CA ALA A 276 7.65 1.38 25.24
C ALA A 276 8.15 0.03 25.81
N LEU A 277 7.41 -1.05 25.58
CA LEU A 277 7.80 -2.41 25.97
C LEU A 277 9.05 -2.87 25.21
N MET A 278 9.09 -2.70 23.89
CA MET A 278 10.25 -3.08 23.09
C MET A 278 11.50 -2.35 23.55
N ALA A 279 11.43 -1.03 23.73
CA ALA A 279 12.55 -0.23 24.23
C ALA A 279 13.00 -0.66 25.63
N HIS A 280 12.07 -1.06 26.50
CA HIS A 280 12.39 -1.54 27.85
C HIS A 280 13.06 -2.92 27.81
N LEU A 281 12.48 -3.86 27.11
CA LEU A 281 12.92 -5.26 27.10
C LEU A 281 14.20 -5.49 26.28
N SER A 282 14.42 -4.69 25.23
CA SER A 282 15.61 -4.81 24.37
C SER A 282 16.85 -4.14 24.93
N ARG A 283 16.74 -3.30 25.98
CA ARG A 283 17.86 -2.53 26.55
C ARG A 283 19.07 -3.40 26.89
N ASP A 284 18.83 -4.53 27.54
CA ASP A 284 19.86 -5.47 27.97
C ASP A 284 19.80 -6.81 27.23
N ASN A 285 18.84 -6.96 26.30
CA ASN A 285 18.62 -8.18 25.54
C ASN A 285 18.24 -7.88 24.08
N PRO A 286 19.20 -7.82 23.16
CA PRO A 286 18.92 -7.55 21.74
C PRO A 286 17.93 -8.52 21.06
N SER A 287 17.78 -9.77 21.57
CA SER A 287 16.79 -10.70 21.01
C SER A 287 15.35 -10.24 21.25
N ALA A 288 15.11 -9.35 22.21
CA ALA A 288 13.81 -8.75 22.48
C ALA A 288 13.39 -7.65 21.49
N LEU A 289 14.19 -7.35 20.48
CA LEU A 289 13.76 -6.62 19.28
C LEU A 289 12.75 -7.40 18.43
N ASP A 290 12.48 -8.64 18.82
CA ASP A 290 11.38 -9.46 18.33
C ASP A 290 10.48 -9.85 19.52
N TRP A 291 9.23 -9.38 19.52
CA TRP A 291 8.27 -9.63 20.61
C TRP A 291 7.99 -11.12 20.85
N ARG A 292 8.23 -11.97 19.87
CA ARG A 292 8.07 -13.42 19.99
C ARG A 292 9.10 -14.03 20.96
N ASN A 293 10.20 -13.32 21.19
CA ASN A 293 11.24 -13.67 22.17
C ASN A 293 11.03 -13.01 23.55
N TRP A 294 9.97 -12.21 23.74
CA TRP A 294 9.67 -11.61 25.04
C TRP A 294 9.27 -12.69 26.04
N PRO A 295 9.42 -12.45 27.36
CA PRO A 295 8.82 -13.32 28.36
C PRO A 295 7.33 -13.51 28.09
N ALA A 296 6.81 -14.72 28.29
CA ALA A 296 5.42 -15.07 27.99
C ALA A 296 4.39 -14.09 28.56
N ALA A 297 4.72 -13.46 29.68
CA ALA A 297 3.90 -12.44 30.35
C ALA A 297 3.70 -11.14 29.52
N TYR A 298 4.48 -10.91 28.47
CA TYR A 298 4.41 -9.72 27.60
C TYR A 298 4.07 -10.05 26.15
N GLN A 299 3.92 -11.32 25.79
CA GLN A 299 3.70 -11.74 24.40
C GLN A 299 2.28 -11.44 23.87
N HIS A 300 1.36 -10.97 24.71
CA HIS A 300 0.01 -10.59 24.29
C HIS A 300 -0.42 -9.28 24.95
N PRO A 301 -1.02 -8.33 24.21
CA PRO A 301 -1.36 -6.99 24.72
C PRO A 301 -2.31 -6.97 25.92
N ASP A 302 -3.18 -7.98 26.05
CA ASP A 302 -4.23 -8.01 27.08
C ASP A 302 -3.81 -8.76 28.35
N LEU A 303 -2.52 -9.13 28.50
CA LEU A 303 -2.02 -9.79 29.69
C LEU A 303 -1.90 -8.82 30.89
N PRO A 304 -2.13 -9.30 32.13
CA PRO A 304 -2.07 -8.46 33.33
C PRO A 304 -0.73 -7.75 33.53
N GLU A 305 0.38 -8.40 33.19
CA GLU A 305 1.74 -7.85 33.28
C GLU A 305 1.96 -6.70 32.31
N VAL A 306 1.37 -6.74 31.13
CA VAL A 306 1.38 -5.63 30.16
C VAL A 306 0.62 -4.44 30.74
N ALA A 307 -0.55 -4.66 31.32
CA ALA A 307 -1.31 -3.61 31.99
C ALA A 307 -0.57 -3.05 33.24
N ARG A 308 0.18 -3.88 33.98
CA ARG A 308 1.04 -3.43 35.08
C ARG A 308 2.17 -2.56 34.55
N PHE A 309 2.91 -3.01 33.54
CA PHE A 309 3.96 -2.24 32.87
C PHE A 309 3.46 -0.88 32.40
N ALA A 310 2.29 -0.82 31.77
CA ALA A 310 1.70 0.43 31.29
C ALA A 310 1.47 1.45 32.42
N ARG A 311 1.14 1.00 33.64
CA ARG A 311 1.00 1.87 34.81
C ARG A 311 2.34 2.31 35.38
N GLU A 312 3.27 1.36 35.54
CA GLU A 312 4.60 1.58 36.13
C GLU A 312 5.48 2.46 35.23
N GLN A 313 5.38 2.28 33.89
CA GLN A 313 6.12 3.02 32.88
C GLN A 313 5.25 4.04 32.15
N SER A 314 4.24 4.58 32.82
CA SER A 314 3.22 5.45 32.20
C SER A 314 3.80 6.66 31.45
N ARG A 315 4.94 7.20 31.90
CA ARG A 315 5.61 8.33 31.25
C ARG A 315 6.25 7.90 29.93
N GLU A 316 6.84 6.70 29.87
CA GLU A 316 7.41 6.17 28.64
C GLU A 316 6.34 5.85 27.61
N VAL A 317 5.26 5.21 28.01
CA VAL A 317 4.09 4.99 27.15
C VAL A 317 3.50 6.32 26.66
N ALA A 318 3.43 7.33 27.53
CA ALA A 318 2.95 8.66 27.16
C ALA A 318 3.87 9.36 26.15
N PHE A 319 5.17 9.12 26.18
CA PHE A 319 6.09 9.65 25.17
C PHE A 319 5.76 9.09 23.77
N HIS A 320 5.64 7.77 23.64
CA HIS A 320 5.29 7.15 22.36
C HIS A 320 3.88 7.53 21.89
N ALA A 321 2.93 7.71 22.81
CA ALA A 321 1.60 8.23 22.49
C ALA A 321 1.66 9.67 21.97
N TRP A 322 2.46 10.53 22.61
CA TRP A 322 2.68 11.91 22.18
C TRP A 322 3.33 11.98 20.78
N LEU A 323 4.27 11.09 20.50
CA LEU A 323 4.87 10.99 19.17
C LEU A 323 3.81 10.70 18.09
N GLN A 324 2.94 9.71 18.31
CA GLN A 324 1.86 9.40 17.38
C GLN A 324 0.87 10.57 17.20
N TRP A 325 0.53 11.23 18.31
CA TRP A 325 -0.35 12.39 18.28
C TRP A 325 0.26 13.57 17.50
N ARG A 326 1.55 13.84 17.65
CA ARG A 326 2.25 14.86 16.85
C ARG A 326 2.29 14.51 15.37
N ALA A 327 2.71 13.28 15.04
CA ALA A 327 2.80 12.81 13.66
C ALA A 327 1.44 12.91 12.92
N ASP A 328 0.35 12.53 13.58
CA ASP A 328 -1.01 12.63 13.03
C ASP A 328 -1.40 14.09 12.69
N ARG A 329 -1.14 15.02 13.59
CA ARG A 329 -1.46 16.45 13.39
C ARG A 329 -0.60 17.10 12.30
N GLU A 330 0.67 16.74 12.22
CA GLU A 330 1.58 17.28 11.22
C GLU A 330 1.24 16.76 9.81
N LEU A 331 0.90 15.48 9.68
CA LEU A 331 0.40 14.92 8.41
C LEU A 331 -0.92 15.55 7.98
N ALA A 332 -1.85 15.79 8.94
CA ALA A 332 -3.09 16.54 8.69
C ALA A 332 -2.80 17.95 8.15
N THR A 333 -1.79 18.62 8.72
CA THR A 333 -1.37 19.95 8.28
C THR A 333 -0.82 19.91 6.84
N ALA A 334 -0.03 18.90 6.48
CA ALA A 334 0.48 18.74 5.11
C ALA A 334 -0.66 18.57 4.10
N GLN A 335 -1.66 17.74 4.39
CA GLN A 335 -2.86 17.60 3.54
C GLN A 335 -3.66 18.90 3.44
N ALA A 336 -3.88 19.57 4.56
CA ALA A 336 -4.60 20.85 4.58
C ALA A 336 -3.87 21.91 3.76
N THR A 337 -2.55 21.98 3.84
CA THR A 337 -1.70 22.88 3.07
C THR A 337 -1.79 22.59 1.56
N ALA A 338 -1.72 21.31 1.16
CA ALA A 338 -1.90 20.92 -0.24
C ALA A 338 -3.26 21.39 -0.79
N ARG A 339 -4.33 21.13 -0.04
CA ARG A 339 -5.71 21.51 -0.43
C ARG A 339 -5.90 23.03 -0.48
N ALA A 340 -5.38 23.74 0.50
CA ALA A 340 -5.46 25.20 0.55
C ALA A 340 -4.68 25.87 -0.60
N ALA A 341 -3.59 25.24 -1.06
CA ALA A 341 -2.81 25.70 -2.21
C ALA A 341 -3.44 25.36 -3.58
N GLY A 342 -4.56 24.57 -3.60
CA GLY A 342 -5.34 24.29 -4.81
C GLY A 342 -5.27 22.85 -5.33
N ALA A 343 -4.52 21.96 -4.68
CA ALA A 343 -4.48 20.54 -5.08
C ALA A 343 -5.85 19.88 -4.91
N ARG A 344 -6.41 19.30 -5.96
CA ARG A 344 -7.76 18.68 -5.95
C ARG A 344 -7.83 17.36 -5.20
N ILE A 345 -6.73 16.61 -5.14
CA ILE A 345 -6.57 15.37 -4.35
C ILE A 345 -5.74 15.68 -3.09
N GLY A 346 -4.66 16.44 -3.22
CA GLY A 346 -3.67 16.61 -2.17
C GLY A 346 -2.81 15.35 -2.05
N LEU A 347 -2.61 14.86 -0.82
CA LEU A 347 -1.79 13.68 -0.58
C LEU A 347 -2.45 12.40 -1.09
N ILE A 348 -1.65 11.53 -1.70
CA ILE A 348 -1.96 10.12 -1.94
C ILE A 348 -1.02 9.32 -1.05
N ALA A 349 -1.57 8.71 0.00
CA ALA A 349 -0.83 7.83 0.90
C ALA A 349 -0.46 6.52 0.19
N ASP A 350 0.61 5.87 0.62
CA ASP A 350 0.98 4.53 0.13
C ASP A 350 0.79 3.50 1.24
N LEU A 351 0.04 2.44 0.93
CA LEU A 351 -0.28 1.36 1.85
C LEU A 351 0.59 0.15 1.53
N ALA A 352 1.56 -0.16 2.37
CA ALA A 352 2.40 -1.35 2.25
C ALA A 352 1.55 -2.63 2.29
N VAL A 353 1.91 -3.63 1.47
CA VAL A 353 1.17 -4.89 1.34
C VAL A 353 1.12 -5.69 2.64
N GLY A 354 2.17 -5.63 3.46
CA GLY A 354 2.32 -6.37 4.70
C GLY A 354 2.96 -5.57 5.82
N THR A 355 3.29 -6.25 6.91
CA THR A 355 4.00 -5.72 8.06
C THR A 355 5.14 -6.64 8.49
N ASP A 356 6.13 -6.11 9.18
CA ASP A 356 7.15 -6.92 9.82
C ASP A 356 6.48 -7.86 10.85
N PRO A 357 6.76 -9.17 10.84
CA PRO A 357 6.15 -10.12 11.78
C PRO A 357 6.54 -9.88 13.24
N SER A 358 7.64 -9.16 13.51
CA SER A 358 8.06 -8.74 14.85
C SER A 358 7.52 -7.36 15.25
N GLY A 359 6.72 -6.72 14.40
CA GLY A 359 6.18 -5.39 14.62
C GLY A 359 4.94 -5.34 15.50
N SER A 360 4.57 -4.13 15.90
CA SER A 360 3.43 -3.90 16.78
C SER A 360 2.09 -4.29 16.16
N HIS A 361 1.93 -4.19 14.84
CA HIS A 361 0.71 -4.66 14.18
C HIS A 361 0.49 -6.16 14.43
N SER A 362 1.54 -6.96 14.26
CA SER A 362 1.49 -8.41 14.51
C SER A 362 1.27 -8.74 15.97
N TRP A 363 1.88 -7.99 16.91
CA TRP A 363 1.67 -8.16 18.34
C TRP A 363 0.25 -7.77 18.79
N CYS A 364 -0.29 -6.67 18.27
CA CYS A 364 -1.64 -6.20 18.61
C CYS A 364 -2.76 -7.07 18.03
N ARG A 365 -2.53 -7.68 16.86
CA ARG A 365 -3.55 -8.33 16.03
C ARG A 365 -3.18 -9.78 15.71
N GLN A 366 -2.64 -10.51 16.69
CA GLN A 366 -2.10 -11.87 16.51
C GLN A 366 -3.04 -12.85 15.84
N ASP A 367 -4.34 -12.72 16.04
CA ASP A 367 -5.35 -13.62 15.47
C ASP A 367 -5.81 -13.20 14.06
N GLU A 368 -5.39 -12.00 13.62
CA GLU A 368 -5.76 -11.46 12.31
C GLU A 368 -4.62 -11.52 11.29
N VAL A 369 -3.39 -11.87 11.71
CA VAL A 369 -2.22 -11.99 10.83
C VAL A 369 -1.82 -13.45 10.60
N LEU A 370 -1.13 -13.70 9.49
CA LEU A 370 -0.55 -15.00 9.18
C LEU A 370 0.66 -15.26 10.09
N LYS A 371 0.65 -16.37 10.82
CA LYS A 371 1.75 -16.80 11.69
C LYS A 371 2.62 -17.84 10.98
N GLY A 372 3.94 -17.71 11.05
CA GLY A 372 4.87 -18.67 10.44
C GLY A 372 4.90 -18.68 8.92
N LEU A 373 4.29 -17.67 8.30
CA LEU A 373 4.30 -17.44 6.85
C LEU A 373 4.83 -16.05 6.54
N GLU A 374 5.58 -15.97 5.46
CA GLU A 374 5.99 -14.73 4.81
C GLU A 374 5.20 -14.56 3.52
N ILE A 375 5.01 -13.33 3.08
CA ILE A 375 4.44 -13.06 1.76
C ILE A 375 5.55 -12.70 0.77
N GLY A 376 5.26 -12.91 -0.51
CA GLY A 376 6.21 -12.68 -1.58
C GLY A 376 5.57 -12.78 -2.96
N ALA A 377 6.37 -13.17 -3.93
CA ALA A 377 5.96 -13.44 -5.31
C ALA A 377 6.52 -14.78 -5.79
N PRO A 378 5.77 -15.52 -6.63
CA PRO A 378 6.30 -16.73 -7.27
C PRO A 378 7.41 -16.38 -8.27
N PRO A 379 8.15 -17.39 -8.76
CA PRO A 379 9.09 -17.22 -9.86
C PRO A 379 8.47 -16.52 -11.07
N ASP A 380 9.17 -15.52 -11.60
CA ASP A 380 8.81 -14.77 -12.81
C ASP A 380 9.99 -14.61 -13.79
N LEU A 381 9.82 -13.83 -14.88
CA LEU A 381 10.85 -13.61 -15.88
C LEU A 381 12.06 -12.82 -15.35
N VAL A 382 11.84 -11.98 -14.35
CA VAL A 382 12.87 -11.12 -13.76
C VAL A 382 13.55 -11.82 -12.57
N ASN A 383 12.74 -12.54 -11.75
CA ASN A 383 13.15 -13.26 -10.55
C ASN A 383 12.79 -14.74 -10.67
N GLN A 384 13.67 -15.53 -11.31
CA GLN A 384 13.43 -16.96 -11.55
C GLN A 384 13.33 -17.81 -10.27
N GLU A 385 13.84 -17.31 -9.16
CA GLU A 385 13.73 -17.97 -7.85
C GLU A 385 12.51 -17.50 -7.04
N GLY A 386 11.72 -16.55 -7.58
CA GLY A 386 10.67 -15.89 -6.84
C GLY A 386 11.21 -14.97 -5.75
N GLN A 387 10.32 -14.41 -4.93
CA GLN A 387 10.69 -13.47 -3.87
C GLN A 387 10.01 -13.84 -2.56
N SER A 388 10.75 -13.74 -1.45
CA SER A 388 10.19 -13.60 -0.09
C SER A 388 10.55 -12.21 0.42
N TRP A 389 9.55 -11.48 0.91
CA TRP A 389 9.74 -10.09 1.33
C TRP A 389 10.00 -9.94 2.83
N GLY A 390 10.05 -11.06 3.59
CA GLY A 390 10.27 -11.05 5.03
C GLY A 390 9.15 -10.42 5.86
N ILE A 391 7.99 -10.16 5.25
CA ILE A 391 6.83 -9.53 5.88
C ILE A 391 5.65 -10.50 5.93
N THR A 392 4.74 -10.28 6.86
CA THR A 392 3.47 -11.00 6.98
C THR A 392 2.29 -10.15 6.55
N ALA A 393 1.14 -10.77 6.36
CA ALA A 393 -0.11 -10.11 5.97
C ALA A 393 -1.31 -10.63 6.80
N PHE A 394 -2.50 -10.12 6.50
CA PHE A 394 -3.72 -10.58 7.15
C PHE A 394 -4.07 -12.03 6.80
N SER A 395 -4.56 -12.75 7.79
CA SER A 395 -5.17 -14.07 7.65
C SER A 395 -6.63 -13.92 7.15
N PRO A 396 -7.03 -14.57 6.04
CA PRO A 396 -8.43 -14.53 5.59
C PRO A 396 -9.42 -15.00 6.65
N ARG A 397 -9.03 -16.01 7.43
CA ARG A 397 -9.83 -16.55 8.52
C ARG A 397 -9.89 -15.61 9.71
N GLY A 398 -8.75 -15.03 10.09
CA GLY A 398 -8.65 -14.02 11.16
C GLY A 398 -9.53 -12.81 10.87
N LEU A 399 -9.43 -12.25 9.67
CA LEU A 399 -10.26 -11.13 9.23
C LEU A 399 -11.76 -11.40 9.35
N ARG A 400 -12.23 -12.56 8.88
CA ARG A 400 -13.66 -12.91 9.00
C ARG A 400 -14.10 -13.06 10.45
N ARG A 401 -13.27 -13.63 11.31
CA ARG A 401 -13.57 -13.81 12.74
C ARG A 401 -13.65 -12.50 13.51
N SER A 402 -12.80 -11.54 13.18
CA SER A 402 -12.77 -10.22 13.80
C SER A 402 -13.75 -9.21 13.19
N GLY A 403 -14.49 -9.61 12.14
CA GLY A 403 -15.33 -8.69 11.37
C GLY A 403 -14.48 -7.65 10.61
N PHE A 404 -13.32 -8.06 10.12
CA PHE A 404 -12.39 -7.22 9.32
C PHE A 404 -11.87 -5.98 10.07
N SER A 405 -11.90 -5.97 11.40
CA SER A 405 -11.61 -4.77 12.18
C SER A 405 -10.23 -4.19 11.88
N ALA A 406 -9.18 -5.03 11.82
CA ALA A 406 -7.82 -4.56 11.51
C ALA A 406 -7.70 -3.96 10.09
N PHE A 407 -8.40 -4.53 9.11
CA PHE A 407 -8.40 -4.01 7.74
C PHE A 407 -9.12 -2.66 7.66
N ILE A 408 -10.27 -2.52 8.32
CA ILE A 408 -11.03 -1.26 8.39
C ILE A 408 -10.23 -0.18 9.11
N ASP A 409 -9.62 -0.49 10.25
CA ASP A 409 -8.79 0.45 11.02
C ASP A 409 -7.59 0.93 10.20
N MET A 410 -6.94 0.02 9.46
CA MET A 410 -5.83 0.33 8.57
C MET A 410 -6.24 1.29 7.43
N LEU A 411 -7.39 1.03 6.77
CA LEU A 411 -7.92 1.92 5.73
C LEU A 411 -8.26 3.30 6.29
N ARG A 412 -8.96 3.37 7.42
CA ARG A 412 -9.32 4.63 8.09
C ARG A 412 -8.10 5.43 8.46
N HIS A 413 -7.07 4.77 9.00
CA HIS A 413 -5.84 5.44 9.37
C HIS A 413 -5.13 6.03 8.16
N GLY A 414 -4.98 5.27 7.08
CA GLY A 414 -4.30 5.74 5.86
C GLY A 414 -5.08 6.79 5.08
N LEU A 415 -6.43 6.77 5.14
CA LEU A 415 -7.28 7.73 4.43
C LEU A 415 -7.59 9.00 5.23
N ARG A 416 -7.35 9.00 6.55
CA ARG A 416 -7.73 10.11 7.45
C ARG A 416 -7.21 11.47 6.98
N HIS A 417 -5.97 11.52 6.49
CA HIS A 417 -5.27 12.74 6.09
C HIS A 417 -4.76 12.66 4.64
N ALA A 418 -5.54 12.03 3.76
CA ALA A 418 -5.19 11.89 2.35
C ALA A 418 -6.44 11.99 1.46
N GLY A 419 -6.29 12.53 0.25
CA GLY A 419 -7.34 12.51 -0.77
C GLY A 419 -7.24 11.30 -1.69
N GLY A 420 -6.26 10.41 -1.45
CA GLY A 420 -6.11 9.13 -2.14
C GLY A 420 -5.20 8.17 -1.38
N MET A 421 -5.27 6.89 -1.76
CA MET A 421 -4.40 5.83 -1.25
C MET A 421 -3.98 4.91 -2.38
N ARG A 422 -2.68 4.66 -2.53
CA ARG A 422 -2.13 3.58 -3.33
C ARG A 422 -2.09 2.32 -2.46
N ILE A 423 -2.67 1.24 -2.95
CA ILE A 423 -2.53 -0.09 -2.32
C ILE A 423 -1.40 -0.81 -3.05
N ASP A 424 -0.32 -1.04 -2.34
CA ASP A 424 0.82 -1.81 -2.81
C ASP A 424 0.42 -3.27 -3.05
N HIS A 425 0.88 -3.85 -4.18
CA HIS A 425 0.53 -5.23 -4.57
C HIS A 425 -0.98 -5.51 -4.45
N VAL A 426 -1.82 -4.74 -5.17
CA VAL A 426 -3.29 -4.78 -5.01
C VAL A 426 -3.90 -6.16 -5.27
N MET A 427 -3.20 -7.06 -5.98
CA MET A 427 -3.57 -8.47 -6.13
C MET A 427 -3.72 -9.15 -4.76
N GLY A 428 -3.03 -8.64 -3.73
CA GLY A 428 -3.16 -9.09 -2.34
C GLY A 428 -4.57 -9.02 -1.77
N LEU A 429 -5.47 -8.20 -2.35
CA LEU A 429 -6.89 -8.23 -2.01
C LEU A 429 -7.61 -9.50 -2.51
N THR A 430 -7.05 -10.22 -3.47
CA THR A 430 -7.64 -11.45 -4.04
C THR A 430 -6.89 -12.71 -3.70
N ARG A 431 -5.58 -12.65 -3.71
CA ARG A 431 -4.68 -13.75 -3.37
C ARG A 431 -3.30 -13.24 -2.98
N LEU A 432 -2.62 -13.95 -2.10
CA LEU A 432 -1.25 -13.70 -1.68
C LEU A 432 -0.40 -14.94 -1.92
N TRP A 433 0.81 -14.74 -2.46
CA TRP A 433 1.82 -15.80 -2.46
C TRP A 433 2.38 -15.90 -1.06
N VAL A 434 2.19 -17.04 -0.41
CA VAL A 434 2.65 -17.28 0.96
C VAL A 434 3.72 -18.36 0.98
N VAL A 435 4.79 -18.10 1.73
CA VAL A 435 5.96 -18.98 1.84
C VAL A 435 6.13 -19.33 3.33
N PRO A 436 6.22 -20.61 3.70
CA PRO A 436 6.54 -20.97 5.08
C PRO A 436 7.92 -20.44 5.47
N HIS A 437 8.01 -19.87 6.67
CA HIS A 437 9.24 -19.27 7.17
C HIS A 437 10.43 -20.24 7.07
N GLY A 438 11.54 -19.77 6.51
CA GLY A 438 12.77 -20.55 6.33
C GLY A 438 12.77 -21.50 5.11
N LEU A 439 11.70 -21.52 4.31
CA LEU A 439 11.68 -22.26 3.03
C LEU A 439 11.97 -21.30 1.84
N PRO A 440 12.49 -21.86 0.73
CA PRO A 440 12.66 -21.08 -0.49
C PRO A 440 11.32 -20.54 -1.03
N SER A 441 11.34 -19.37 -1.66
CA SER A 441 10.16 -18.72 -2.25
C SER A 441 9.45 -19.57 -3.32
N THR A 442 10.19 -20.48 -3.99
CA THR A 442 9.64 -21.49 -4.92
C THR A 442 8.72 -22.52 -4.25
N GLN A 443 8.79 -22.67 -2.92
CA GLN A 443 7.96 -23.61 -2.15
C GLN A 443 6.72 -22.94 -1.53
N GLY A 444 6.29 -21.82 -2.07
CA GLY A 444 5.07 -21.16 -1.68
C GLY A 444 3.82 -21.72 -2.34
N ALA A 445 2.68 -21.12 -1.97
CA ALA A 445 1.39 -21.34 -2.59
C ALA A 445 0.56 -20.05 -2.55
N TYR A 446 -0.39 -19.88 -3.48
CA TYR A 446 -1.36 -18.80 -3.38
C TYR A 446 -2.42 -19.11 -2.34
N LEU A 447 -2.61 -18.19 -1.41
CA LEU A 447 -3.71 -18.16 -0.44
C LEU A 447 -4.78 -17.19 -0.92
N THR A 448 -5.99 -17.67 -1.07
CA THR A 448 -7.15 -16.87 -1.53
C THR A 448 -7.64 -15.94 -0.41
N MET A 449 -7.84 -14.68 -0.74
CA MET A 449 -8.34 -13.65 0.17
C MET A 449 -9.85 -13.41 -0.03
N PRO A 450 -10.56 -12.86 0.95
CA PRO A 450 -12.00 -12.52 0.85
C PRO A 450 -12.21 -11.26 -0.01
N ALA A 451 -11.88 -11.38 -1.30
CA ALA A 451 -11.72 -10.25 -2.22
C ALA A 451 -12.94 -9.33 -2.29
N ASP A 452 -14.15 -9.90 -2.34
CA ASP A 452 -15.36 -9.10 -2.46
C ASP A 452 -15.66 -8.30 -1.19
N ASP A 453 -15.38 -8.89 -0.02
CA ASP A 453 -15.49 -8.20 1.26
C ASP A 453 -14.48 -7.05 1.35
N LEU A 454 -13.19 -7.33 1.03
CA LEU A 454 -12.12 -6.33 1.10
C LEU A 454 -12.35 -5.17 0.13
N MET A 455 -12.81 -5.45 -1.10
CA MET A 455 -13.11 -4.42 -2.09
C MET A 455 -14.34 -3.58 -1.70
N ARG A 456 -15.40 -4.20 -1.12
CA ARG A 456 -16.55 -3.45 -0.61
C ARG A 456 -16.15 -2.55 0.56
N LEU A 457 -15.35 -3.04 1.50
CA LEU A 457 -14.87 -2.23 2.62
C LEU A 457 -13.96 -1.08 2.15
N ALA A 458 -13.07 -1.35 1.17
CA ALA A 458 -12.27 -0.30 0.55
C ALA A 458 -13.14 0.76 -0.15
N ALA A 459 -14.20 0.34 -0.87
CA ALA A 459 -15.14 1.27 -1.49
C ALA A 459 -15.90 2.10 -0.45
N LEU A 460 -16.37 1.48 0.64
CA LEU A 460 -17.09 2.18 1.70
C LEU A 460 -16.22 3.23 2.38
N GLU A 461 -14.99 2.87 2.78
CA GLU A 461 -14.07 3.83 3.42
C GLU A 461 -13.59 4.90 2.43
N SER A 462 -13.39 4.57 1.15
CA SER A 462 -13.07 5.52 0.08
C SER A 462 -14.13 6.64 -0.03
N TRP A 463 -15.40 6.28 -0.08
CA TRP A 463 -16.50 7.25 -0.13
C TRP A 463 -16.64 8.08 1.16
N ARG A 464 -16.46 7.46 2.33
CA ARG A 464 -16.51 8.14 3.62
C ARG A 464 -15.45 9.24 3.73
N HIS A 465 -14.27 9.00 3.16
CA HIS A 465 -13.15 9.94 3.17
C HIS A 465 -13.07 10.80 1.90
N ARG A 466 -13.90 10.54 0.88
CA ARG A 466 -13.80 11.14 -0.45
C ARG A 466 -12.39 11.03 -1.01
N ALA A 467 -11.81 9.86 -0.90
CA ALA A 467 -10.44 9.56 -1.28
C ALA A 467 -10.40 8.49 -2.38
N VAL A 468 -9.63 8.74 -3.43
CA VAL A 468 -9.45 7.79 -4.55
C VAL A 468 -8.57 6.62 -4.14
N ILE A 469 -8.88 5.42 -4.66
CA ILE A 469 -8.04 4.24 -4.44
C ILE A 469 -7.28 3.91 -5.72
N LEU A 470 -5.96 3.84 -5.62
CA LEU A 470 -5.05 3.40 -6.66
C LEU A 470 -4.57 2.00 -6.30
N GLY A 471 -4.51 1.09 -7.25
CA GLY A 471 -3.99 -0.26 -7.06
C GLY A 471 -2.72 -0.46 -7.85
N GLU A 472 -1.63 -0.82 -7.21
CA GLU A 472 -0.45 -1.28 -7.92
C GLU A 472 -0.74 -2.69 -8.47
N ASP A 473 -0.95 -2.75 -9.79
CA ASP A 473 -1.33 -3.95 -10.54
C ASP A 473 -0.23 -4.41 -11.51
N LEU A 474 1.03 -4.24 -11.10
CA LEU A 474 2.19 -4.70 -11.87
C LEU A 474 2.49 -6.18 -11.58
N GLY A 475 3.08 -6.88 -12.56
CA GLY A 475 3.44 -8.29 -12.44
C GLY A 475 2.41 -9.27 -13.01
N THR A 476 2.37 -10.51 -12.49
CA THR A 476 1.52 -11.58 -13.01
C THR A 476 0.09 -11.50 -12.49
N LEU A 477 -0.78 -10.92 -13.30
CA LEU A 477 -2.19 -10.70 -12.93
C LEU A 477 -3.06 -11.96 -13.12
N PRO A 478 -4.01 -12.22 -12.21
CA PRO A 478 -5.04 -13.23 -12.44
C PRO A 478 -5.91 -12.86 -13.67
N PRO A 479 -6.43 -13.85 -14.41
CA PRO A 479 -7.35 -13.58 -15.51
C PRO A 479 -8.55 -12.74 -15.06
N GLY A 480 -8.88 -11.67 -15.81
CA GLY A 480 -10.00 -10.77 -15.50
C GLY A 480 -9.81 -9.80 -14.34
N PHE A 481 -8.61 -9.75 -13.75
CA PHE A 481 -8.33 -8.91 -12.58
C PHE A 481 -8.49 -7.42 -12.88
N GLY A 482 -7.96 -6.92 -13.99
CA GLY A 482 -8.13 -5.52 -14.40
C GLY A 482 -9.59 -5.09 -14.52
N ALA A 483 -10.47 -5.96 -15.09
CA ALA A 483 -11.90 -5.71 -15.13
C ALA A 483 -12.55 -5.73 -13.73
N LYS A 484 -12.02 -6.52 -12.80
CA LYS A 484 -12.48 -6.53 -11.39
C LYS A 484 -12.13 -5.22 -10.70
N LEU A 485 -10.89 -4.73 -10.85
CA LEU A 485 -10.46 -3.42 -10.32
C LEU A 485 -11.31 -2.28 -10.87
N GLN A 486 -11.53 -2.26 -12.18
CA GLN A 486 -12.34 -1.23 -12.83
C GLN A 486 -13.78 -1.19 -12.29
N ARG A 487 -14.43 -2.37 -12.13
CA ARG A 487 -15.76 -2.43 -11.49
C ARG A 487 -15.75 -1.95 -10.06
N ALA A 488 -14.71 -2.25 -9.30
CA ALA A 488 -14.54 -1.79 -7.93
C ALA A 488 -14.22 -0.29 -7.83
N GLY A 489 -13.94 0.39 -8.95
CA GLY A 489 -13.53 1.80 -8.96
C GLY A 489 -12.11 2.04 -8.47
N ILE A 490 -11.27 1.01 -8.49
CA ILE A 490 -9.85 1.09 -8.13
C ILE A 490 -9.04 1.35 -9.41
N ALA A 491 -8.28 2.44 -9.45
CA ALA A 491 -7.47 2.83 -10.59
C ALA A 491 -6.16 2.03 -10.60
N GLY A 492 -5.93 1.23 -11.64
CA GLY A 492 -4.64 0.54 -11.85
C GLY A 492 -3.52 1.49 -12.27
N LEU A 493 -2.29 1.00 -12.30
CA LEU A 493 -1.13 1.76 -12.77
C LEU A 493 -0.81 1.46 -14.23
N ARG A 494 -0.36 2.48 -14.96
CA ARG A 494 0.23 2.37 -16.30
C ARG A 494 1.60 2.99 -16.25
N VAL A 495 2.60 2.12 -16.14
CA VAL A 495 4.01 2.50 -16.06
C VAL A 495 4.62 2.40 -17.46
N MET A 496 5.21 3.47 -17.92
CA MET A 496 5.76 3.61 -19.29
C MET A 496 6.59 2.39 -19.73
N TRP A 497 7.38 1.81 -18.83
CA TRP A 497 8.24 0.66 -19.12
C TRP A 497 7.48 -0.58 -19.59
N PHE A 498 6.24 -0.76 -19.16
CA PHE A 498 5.42 -1.95 -19.42
C PHE A 498 4.34 -1.73 -20.49
N GLU A 499 4.13 -0.50 -20.91
CA GLU A 499 3.13 -0.17 -21.92
C GLU A 499 3.70 -0.43 -23.34
N ARG A 500 3.81 -1.71 -23.69
CA ARG A 500 4.40 -2.21 -24.93
C ARG A 500 3.46 -3.13 -25.71
N ASP A 501 3.62 -3.14 -27.03
CA ASP A 501 3.10 -4.14 -27.95
C ASP A 501 4.30 -4.74 -28.70
N GLY A 502 4.68 -5.96 -28.34
CA GLY A 502 5.95 -6.53 -28.74
C GLY A 502 7.14 -5.66 -28.29
N ASN A 503 7.98 -5.26 -29.24
CA ASN A 503 9.14 -4.41 -28.98
C ASN A 503 8.83 -2.90 -29.03
N ALA A 504 7.63 -2.51 -29.43
CA ALA A 504 7.24 -1.11 -29.57
C ALA A 504 6.54 -0.61 -28.30
N PHE A 505 6.82 0.63 -27.87
CA PHE A 505 6.03 1.30 -26.85
C PHE A 505 4.70 1.78 -27.45
N THR A 506 3.60 1.58 -26.71
CA THR A 506 2.25 1.99 -27.12
C THR A 506 2.08 3.51 -27.07
N ALA A 507 1.13 4.02 -27.83
CA ALA A 507 0.79 5.44 -27.78
C ALA A 507 0.14 5.77 -26.41
N PRO A 508 0.63 6.77 -25.66
CA PRO A 508 0.13 7.06 -24.31
C PRO A 508 -1.34 7.48 -24.29
N GLN A 509 -1.85 8.03 -25.40
CA GLN A 509 -3.28 8.37 -25.56
C GLN A 509 -4.20 7.15 -25.50
N SER A 510 -3.68 5.94 -25.80
CA SER A 510 -4.43 4.68 -25.73
C SER A 510 -4.47 4.06 -24.34
N TRP A 511 -3.72 4.58 -23.38
CA TRP A 511 -3.69 4.05 -22.01
C TRP A 511 -5.03 4.25 -21.33
N THR A 512 -5.43 3.24 -20.54
CA THR A 512 -6.78 3.17 -19.95
C THR A 512 -7.13 4.43 -19.14
N PRO A 513 -8.25 5.11 -19.44
CA PRO A 513 -8.64 6.33 -18.72
C PRO A 513 -8.79 6.18 -17.21
N SER A 514 -9.35 5.05 -16.74
CA SER A 514 -9.54 4.74 -15.32
C SER A 514 -8.26 4.28 -14.60
N ALA A 515 -7.07 4.61 -15.13
CA ALA A 515 -5.78 4.27 -14.56
C ALA A 515 -4.97 5.54 -14.24
N VAL A 516 -3.85 5.35 -13.56
CA VAL A 516 -2.84 6.38 -13.29
C VAL A 516 -1.61 6.12 -14.15
N ALA A 517 -1.20 7.11 -14.92
CA ALA A 517 0.01 7.05 -15.73
C ALA A 517 1.24 7.44 -14.90
N MET A 518 2.34 6.72 -15.06
CA MET A 518 3.65 7.02 -14.45
C MET A 518 4.78 6.75 -15.44
N THR A 519 5.88 7.49 -15.34
CA THR A 519 7.11 7.16 -16.08
C THR A 519 7.77 5.93 -15.48
N THR A 520 7.89 5.90 -14.17
CA THR A 520 8.51 4.82 -13.39
C THR A 520 7.89 4.73 -12.00
N THR A 521 8.32 3.73 -11.20
CA THR A 521 8.07 3.62 -9.76
C THR A 521 9.40 3.67 -9.00
N HIS A 522 9.35 3.65 -7.66
CA HIS A 522 10.55 3.62 -6.82
C HIS A 522 11.39 2.33 -6.99
N ASP A 523 10.80 1.24 -7.50
CA ASP A 523 11.42 -0.08 -7.72
C ASP A 523 12.05 -0.25 -9.10
N LEU A 524 11.82 0.71 -9.98
CA LEU A 524 12.25 0.65 -11.37
C LEU A 524 13.28 1.76 -11.65
N PRO A 525 14.10 1.61 -12.70
CA PRO A 525 15.03 2.65 -13.10
C PRO A 525 14.31 3.98 -13.39
N THR A 526 14.92 5.08 -12.99
CA THR A 526 14.51 6.41 -13.46
C THR A 526 14.71 6.51 -14.97
N VAL A 527 14.03 7.46 -15.62
CA VAL A 527 14.20 7.65 -17.08
C VAL A 527 15.65 7.99 -17.43
N ALA A 528 16.27 8.89 -16.66
CA ALA A 528 17.68 9.25 -16.88
C ALA A 528 18.60 8.04 -16.65
N GLY A 529 18.43 7.34 -15.52
CA GLY A 529 19.27 6.19 -15.20
C GLY A 529 19.15 5.04 -16.20
N TRP A 530 17.93 4.76 -16.67
CA TRP A 530 17.72 3.76 -17.72
C TRP A 530 18.33 4.20 -19.06
N TRP A 531 18.17 5.49 -19.42
CA TRP A 531 18.75 6.04 -20.65
C TRP A 531 20.27 5.96 -20.65
N GLU A 532 20.89 6.30 -19.54
CA GLU A 532 22.35 6.29 -19.36
C GLU A 532 22.93 4.88 -19.11
N GLY A 533 22.10 3.90 -18.72
CA GLY A 533 22.51 2.51 -18.43
C GLY A 533 22.97 2.30 -16.99
N MET A 534 22.58 3.17 -16.06
CA MET A 534 22.94 3.06 -14.64
C MET A 534 22.40 1.76 -14.01
N ASP A 535 21.18 1.38 -14.36
CA ASP A 535 20.54 0.13 -13.92
C ASP A 535 21.29 -1.12 -14.39
N ILE A 536 21.88 -1.11 -15.60
CA ILE A 536 22.74 -2.19 -16.10
C ILE A 536 24.00 -2.25 -15.25
N GLY A 537 24.66 -1.11 -15.00
CA GLY A 537 25.86 -1.05 -14.17
C GLY A 537 25.64 -1.58 -12.75
N TRP A 538 24.48 -1.29 -12.12
CA TRP A 538 24.14 -1.87 -10.82
C TRP A 538 23.95 -3.39 -10.89
N ARG A 539 23.23 -3.90 -11.90
CA ARG A 539 22.99 -5.33 -12.08
C ARG A 539 24.28 -6.10 -12.35
N GLU A 540 25.17 -5.55 -13.19
CA GLU A 540 26.50 -6.13 -13.43
C GLU A 540 27.35 -6.19 -12.16
N LYS A 541 27.42 -5.08 -11.40
CA LYS A 541 28.13 -5.00 -10.12
C LYS A 541 27.65 -6.02 -9.11
N LEU A 542 26.36 -6.30 -9.10
CA LEU A 542 25.70 -7.22 -8.15
C LEU A 542 25.54 -8.64 -8.72
N GLN A 543 26.04 -8.90 -9.92
CA GLN A 543 25.89 -10.19 -10.62
C GLN A 543 24.44 -10.64 -10.79
N MET A 544 23.52 -9.67 -10.87
CA MET A 544 22.11 -9.88 -11.19
C MET A 544 21.97 -9.88 -12.70
N GLY A 545 21.31 -10.84 -13.30
CA GLY A 545 21.05 -10.87 -14.75
C GLY A 545 20.45 -9.54 -15.25
N GLY A 546 20.64 -9.21 -16.52
CA GLY A 546 20.14 -7.96 -17.10
C GLY A 546 20.17 -7.95 -18.62
N ASP A 547 19.69 -6.84 -19.22
CA ASP A 547 19.63 -6.64 -20.65
C ASP A 547 21.04 -6.60 -21.27
N ALA A 548 21.21 -7.27 -22.41
CA ALA A 548 22.42 -7.10 -23.21
C ALA A 548 22.51 -5.65 -23.71
N PRO A 549 23.72 -5.05 -23.81
CA PRO A 549 23.90 -3.68 -24.30
C PRO A 549 23.25 -3.42 -25.67
N ALA A 550 23.27 -4.41 -26.57
CA ALA A 550 22.62 -4.30 -27.87
C ALA A 550 21.09 -4.21 -27.77
N GLN A 551 20.47 -4.91 -26.81
CA GLN A 551 19.04 -4.83 -26.55
C GLN A 551 18.68 -3.45 -26.01
N ARG A 552 19.44 -2.89 -25.08
CA ARG A 552 19.22 -1.54 -24.55
C ARG A 552 19.26 -0.47 -25.65
N GLU A 553 20.17 -0.59 -26.62
CA GLU A 553 20.24 0.35 -27.73
C GLU A 553 18.99 0.26 -28.65
N ALA A 554 18.49 -0.95 -28.90
CA ALA A 554 17.25 -1.14 -29.64
C ALA A 554 16.05 -0.54 -28.89
N ASP A 555 15.99 -0.75 -27.56
CA ASP A 555 14.92 -0.23 -26.71
C ASP A 555 14.95 1.30 -26.58
N ARG A 556 16.14 1.93 -26.52
CA ARG A 556 16.26 3.41 -26.55
C ARG A 556 15.66 3.97 -27.84
N ARG A 557 15.94 3.35 -28.99
CA ARG A 557 15.36 3.76 -30.28
C ARG A 557 13.85 3.60 -30.26
N ALA A 558 13.35 2.45 -29.83
CA ALA A 558 11.91 2.19 -29.74
C ALA A 558 11.18 3.18 -28.84
N LEU A 559 11.79 3.54 -27.69
CA LEU A 559 11.24 4.54 -26.78
C LEU A 559 11.25 5.94 -27.41
N TRP A 560 12.37 6.32 -28.04
CA TRP A 560 12.44 7.62 -28.70
C TRP A 560 11.45 7.74 -29.85
N ASP A 561 11.27 6.69 -30.63
CA ASP A 561 10.25 6.63 -31.68
C ASP A 561 8.84 6.79 -31.12
N ALA A 562 8.56 6.27 -29.91
CA ALA A 562 7.30 6.50 -29.24
C ALA A 562 7.15 7.97 -28.80
N PHE A 563 8.21 8.60 -28.31
CA PHE A 563 8.22 10.03 -27.99
C PHE A 563 7.97 10.89 -29.22
N VAL A 564 8.58 10.54 -30.36
CA VAL A 564 8.33 11.22 -31.65
C VAL A 564 6.88 11.06 -32.09
N ARG A 565 6.35 9.83 -32.05
CA ARG A 565 4.95 9.56 -32.42
C ARG A 565 3.93 10.30 -31.53
N SER A 566 4.23 10.48 -30.24
CA SER A 566 3.37 11.25 -29.32
C SER A 566 3.55 12.77 -29.42
N GLY A 567 4.48 13.24 -30.25
CA GLY A 567 4.84 14.67 -30.35
C GLY A 567 5.68 15.19 -29.18
N ALA A 568 6.24 14.28 -28.37
CA ALA A 568 7.09 14.65 -27.24
C ALA A 568 8.54 14.94 -27.61
N ALA A 569 9.00 14.47 -28.78
CA ALA A 569 10.35 14.62 -29.26
C ALA A 569 10.44 14.75 -30.77
N THR A 570 11.63 15.07 -31.27
CA THR A 570 11.99 15.08 -32.71
C THR A 570 13.20 14.17 -32.94
N PRO A 571 13.32 13.52 -34.12
CA PRO A 571 14.52 12.78 -34.46
C PRO A 571 15.74 13.71 -34.65
N PRO A 572 16.97 13.22 -34.46
CA PRO A 572 17.36 11.90 -33.94
C PRO A 572 17.25 11.80 -32.42
N PRO A 573 17.36 10.57 -31.83
CA PRO A 573 17.47 10.42 -30.37
C PRO A 573 18.75 11.10 -29.84
N PRO A 574 18.73 11.61 -28.60
CA PRO A 574 19.92 12.14 -27.95
C PRO A 574 20.93 11.02 -27.67
N PRO A 575 22.21 11.37 -27.47
CA PRO A 575 23.21 10.37 -27.10
C PRO A 575 22.88 9.69 -25.76
N PRO A 576 23.38 8.47 -25.51
CA PRO A 576 23.12 7.76 -24.24
C PRO A 576 23.50 8.54 -22.97
N ALA A 577 24.44 9.45 -23.04
CA ALA A 577 24.86 10.29 -21.91
C ALA A 577 23.92 11.49 -21.63
N ASP A 578 22.85 11.68 -22.41
CA ASP A 578 21.90 12.79 -22.23
C ASP A 578 20.54 12.26 -21.71
N GLY A 579 20.55 11.77 -20.48
CA GLY A 579 19.34 11.36 -19.77
C GLY A 579 18.36 12.51 -19.54
N ALA A 580 18.86 13.76 -19.47
CA ALA A 580 18.03 14.94 -19.23
C ALA A 580 17.08 15.22 -20.40
N ALA A 581 17.55 15.07 -21.65
CA ALA A 581 16.71 15.21 -22.85
C ALA A 581 15.64 14.09 -22.92
N ALA A 582 16.02 12.84 -22.57
CA ALA A 582 15.09 11.72 -22.50
C ALA A 582 14.00 11.94 -21.43
N THR A 583 14.38 12.46 -20.27
CA THR A 583 13.43 12.76 -19.18
C THR A 583 12.46 13.89 -19.53
N TYR A 584 12.95 14.92 -20.23
CA TYR A 584 12.08 16.00 -20.72
C TYR A 584 11.03 15.47 -21.73
N ALA A 585 11.44 14.63 -22.69
CA ALA A 585 10.53 13.99 -23.61
C ALA A 585 9.53 13.05 -22.90
N ALA A 586 10.00 12.30 -21.89
CA ALA A 586 9.14 11.44 -21.10
C ALA A 586 8.06 12.21 -20.31
N ALA A 587 8.37 13.42 -19.80
CA ALA A 587 7.39 14.27 -19.13
C ALA A 587 6.26 14.71 -20.07
N ILE A 588 6.58 15.09 -21.33
CA ILE A 588 5.58 15.43 -22.35
C ILE A 588 4.76 14.19 -22.75
N HIS A 589 5.44 13.07 -22.95
CA HIS A 589 4.81 11.79 -23.31
C HIS A 589 3.82 11.35 -22.23
N LEU A 590 4.23 11.38 -20.96
CA LEU A 590 3.36 11.12 -19.81
C LEU A 590 2.16 12.07 -19.78
N GLY A 591 2.40 13.38 -20.03
CA GLY A 591 1.34 14.38 -20.10
C GLY A 591 0.28 14.09 -21.17
N SER A 592 0.66 13.43 -22.26
CA SER A 592 -0.26 13.04 -23.32
C SER A 592 -1.04 11.74 -23.06
N ALA A 593 -0.86 11.09 -21.89
CA ALA A 593 -1.54 9.84 -21.55
C ALA A 593 -3.06 9.98 -21.47
N GLY A 594 -3.76 8.95 -21.94
CA GLY A 594 -5.23 8.85 -21.89
C GLY A 594 -5.78 8.74 -20.47
N CYS A 595 -4.95 8.36 -19.49
CA CYS A 595 -5.32 8.23 -18.08
C CYS A 595 -5.84 9.54 -17.48
N THR A 596 -6.78 9.46 -16.53
CA THR A 596 -7.32 10.64 -15.82
C THR A 596 -6.28 11.34 -14.97
N LEU A 597 -5.40 10.60 -14.29
CA LEU A 597 -4.30 11.13 -13.50
C LEU A 597 -2.95 10.71 -14.09
N ALA A 598 -1.98 11.63 -14.12
CA ALA A 598 -0.58 11.34 -14.40
C ALA A 598 0.28 11.77 -13.21
N LEU A 599 1.13 10.89 -12.72
CA LEU A 599 2.07 11.13 -11.63
C LEU A 599 3.51 11.06 -12.16
N LEU A 600 4.27 12.15 -12.03
CA LEU A 600 5.67 12.22 -12.39
C LEU A 600 6.52 12.03 -11.12
N PRO A 601 7.36 10.99 -11.01
CA PRO A 601 8.32 10.86 -9.93
C PRO A 601 9.27 12.07 -9.87
N VAL A 602 9.57 12.54 -8.67
CA VAL A 602 10.44 13.71 -8.47
C VAL A 602 11.87 13.43 -8.97
N GLU A 603 12.31 12.19 -8.87
CA GLU A 603 13.57 11.73 -9.44
C GLU A 603 13.63 11.99 -10.96
N ASP A 604 12.57 11.67 -11.70
CA ASP A 604 12.46 11.97 -13.12
C ASP A 604 12.28 13.48 -13.37
N ALA A 605 11.47 14.15 -12.57
CA ALA A 605 11.33 15.60 -12.69
C ALA A 605 12.68 16.34 -12.51
N LEU A 606 13.58 15.81 -11.69
CA LEU A 606 14.94 16.31 -11.46
C LEU A 606 15.98 15.68 -12.40
N SER A 607 15.60 14.69 -13.22
CA SER A 607 16.52 13.90 -14.05
C SER A 607 17.63 13.23 -13.25
N LEU A 608 17.30 12.68 -12.08
CA LEU A 608 18.25 11.94 -11.26
C LEU A 608 18.46 10.54 -11.87
N PRO A 609 19.73 10.07 -11.99
CA PRO A 609 19.99 8.77 -12.62
C PRO A 609 19.77 7.59 -11.67
N GLU A 610 19.72 7.82 -10.37
CA GLU A 610 19.67 6.77 -9.36
C GLU A 610 18.24 6.53 -8.86
N GLN A 611 17.82 5.26 -8.87
CA GLN A 611 16.51 4.86 -8.36
C GLN A 611 16.50 4.77 -6.82
N PRO A 612 15.34 4.98 -6.17
CA PRO A 612 15.22 4.91 -4.71
C PRO A 612 15.45 3.52 -4.12
N ASN A 613 15.01 2.49 -4.81
CA ASN A 613 15.13 1.09 -4.40
C ASN A 613 15.53 0.19 -5.57
N LEU A 614 16.37 -0.80 -5.30
CA LEU A 614 16.70 -1.88 -6.22
C LEU A 614 16.20 -3.20 -5.61
N PRO A 615 15.07 -3.74 -6.10
CA PRO A 615 14.48 -4.97 -5.59
C PRO A 615 15.48 -6.14 -5.56
N GLY A 616 15.38 -6.98 -4.52
CA GLY A 616 16.29 -8.11 -4.31
C GLY A 616 17.64 -7.73 -3.68
N THR A 617 17.79 -6.48 -3.23
CA THR A 617 18.98 -6.02 -2.48
C THR A 617 18.59 -5.46 -1.11
N THR A 618 19.49 -5.58 -0.13
CA THR A 618 19.38 -4.94 1.19
C THR A 618 20.39 -3.80 1.30
N ASP A 619 21.66 -4.12 1.54
CA ASP A 619 22.74 -3.15 1.80
C ASP A 619 23.61 -2.88 0.58
N ALA A 620 23.56 -3.74 -0.44
CA ALA A 620 24.40 -3.67 -1.63
C ALA A 620 24.06 -2.46 -2.53
N HIS A 621 22.84 -1.96 -2.46
CA HIS A 621 22.36 -0.70 -3.05
C HIS A 621 21.87 0.22 -1.92
N PRO A 622 22.05 1.56 -2.00
CA PRO A 622 21.62 2.50 -0.95
C PRO A 622 20.09 2.71 -0.96
N ASN A 623 19.34 1.60 -0.82
CA ASN A 623 17.88 1.58 -0.76
C ASN A 623 17.36 2.50 0.34
N TRP A 624 16.35 3.31 0.03
CA TRP A 624 15.63 4.17 0.98
C TRP A 624 16.51 5.18 1.73
N ARG A 625 17.65 5.59 1.12
CA ARG A 625 18.64 6.46 1.78
C ARG A 625 18.92 7.75 1.01
N ARG A 626 18.55 7.83 -0.29
CA ARG A 626 18.89 8.98 -1.13
C ARG A 626 18.03 10.18 -0.76
N ARG A 627 18.67 11.33 -0.57
CA ARG A 627 18.01 12.60 -0.29
C ARG A 627 17.94 13.45 -1.55
N LEU A 628 16.89 14.27 -1.67
CA LEU A 628 16.77 15.24 -2.75
C LEU A 628 17.88 16.31 -2.65
N PRO A 629 18.27 16.95 -3.79
CA PRO A 629 19.42 17.85 -3.81
C PRO A 629 19.15 19.25 -3.21
N GLY A 630 17.98 19.49 -2.63
CA GLY A 630 17.62 20.75 -1.97
C GLY A 630 16.25 20.68 -1.30
N ASP A 631 15.89 21.71 -0.57
CA ASP A 631 14.55 21.91 -0.03
C ASP A 631 13.51 22.20 -1.14
N ALA A 632 12.24 22.23 -0.78
CA ALA A 632 11.17 22.47 -1.74
C ALA A 632 11.36 23.77 -2.53
N LYS A 633 11.69 24.88 -1.88
CA LYS A 633 11.87 26.18 -2.55
C LYS A 633 13.01 26.14 -3.57
N ALA A 634 14.15 25.57 -3.17
CA ALA A 634 15.30 25.42 -4.06
C ALA A 634 14.97 24.54 -5.27
N LEU A 635 14.26 23.41 -5.07
CA LEU A 635 13.85 22.52 -6.15
C LEU A 635 12.92 23.22 -7.13
N PHE A 636 11.85 23.86 -6.64
CA PHE A 636 10.87 24.56 -7.49
C PHE A 636 11.40 25.87 -8.09
N ALA A 637 12.54 26.40 -7.61
CA ALA A 637 13.24 27.52 -8.25
C ALA A 637 14.12 27.09 -9.44
N ARG A 638 14.50 25.81 -9.54
CA ARG A 638 15.33 25.30 -10.65
C ARG A 638 14.61 25.40 -11.99
N ALA A 639 15.29 25.96 -12.96
CA ALA A 639 14.72 26.18 -14.31
C ALA A 639 14.39 24.85 -15.02
N ASP A 640 15.27 23.86 -14.92
CA ASP A 640 15.14 22.55 -15.56
C ASP A 640 13.98 21.74 -14.96
N PHE A 641 13.80 21.78 -13.64
CA PHE A 641 12.69 21.15 -12.94
C PHE A 641 11.35 21.79 -13.37
N ARG A 642 11.25 23.10 -13.28
CA ARG A 642 10.04 23.83 -13.70
C ARG A 642 9.69 23.62 -15.17
N GLN A 643 10.68 23.55 -16.03
CA GLN A 643 10.47 23.29 -17.46
C GLN A 643 9.79 21.93 -17.69
N ARG A 644 10.20 20.86 -16.98
CA ARG A 644 9.56 19.54 -17.07
C ARG A 644 8.14 19.55 -16.52
N LEU A 645 7.89 20.20 -15.38
CA LEU A 645 6.55 20.35 -14.83
C LEU A 645 5.62 21.13 -15.77
N THR A 646 6.10 22.20 -16.35
CA THR A 646 5.34 23.01 -17.33
C THR A 646 5.02 22.18 -18.56
N ALA A 647 5.99 21.44 -19.09
CA ALA A 647 5.81 20.57 -20.25
C ALA A 647 4.76 19.47 -20.01
N LEU A 648 4.80 18.83 -18.83
CA LEU A 648 3.77 17.88 -18.40
C LEU A 648 2.38 18.54 -18.34
N ALA A 649 2.25 19.65 -17.64
CA ALA A 649 0.98 20.36 -17.44
C ALA A 649 0.37 20.86 -18.76
N GLU A 650 1.20 21.40 -19.67
CA GLU A 650 0.75 21.83 -20.99
C GLU A 650 0.28 20.67 -21.86
N SER A 651 1.00 19.54 -21.81
CA SER A 651 0.63 18.34 -22.54
C SER A 651 -0.71 17.76 -22.03
N ARG A 652 -0.97 17.81 -20.70
CA ARG A 652 -2.27 17.44 -20.12
C ARG A 652 -3.41 18.30 -20.66
N ARG A 653 -3.24 19.63 -20.68
CA ARG A 653 -4.25 20.60 -21.20
C ARG A 653 -4.51 20.46 -22.68
N ARG A 654 -3.51 20.13 -23.51
CA ARG A 654 -3.70 19.87 -24.96
C ARG A 654 -4.57 18.64 -25.21
N ASN A 655 -4.42 17.61 -24.39
CA ASN A 655 -5.17 16.36 -24.50
C ASN A 655 -6.66 16.52 -24.12
N GLU A 656 -7.04 17.57 -23.39
CA GLU A 656 -8.44 17.93 -23.12
C GLU A 656 -9.17 18.53 -24.33
N ARG A 657 -8.45 19.23 -25.20
CA ARG A 657 -9.04 19.95 -26.35
C ARG A 657 -9.37 19.07 -27.55
N PHE A 658 -9.03 17.78 -27.52
CA PHE A 658 -9.38 16.80 -28.55
C PHE A 658 -10.25 15.69 -27.95
N PRO A 659 -11.58 15.90 -27.75
CA PRO A 659 -12.46 14.81 -27.39
C PRO A 659 -12.64 13.89 -28.60
N SER A 660 -12.21 12.64 -28.46
CA SER A 660 -12.81 11.39 -28.99
C SER A 660 -13.47 11.33 -30.38
N ASP A 661 -13.18 12.17 -31.36
CA ASP A 661 -13.70 12.01 -32.74
C ASP A 661 -13.11 10.80 -33.51
N LEU A 662 -12.23 10.03 -32.87
CA LEU A 662 -11.65 8.80 -33.41
C LEU A 662 -12.35 7.51 -32.95
N ARG A 663 -13.38 7.58 -32.10
CA ARG A 663 -14.08 6.37 -31.62
C ARG A 663 -15.09 5.77 -32.61
N ASP A 664 -15.49 6.49 -33.65
CA ASP A 664 -16.54 6.04 -34.57
C ASP A 664 -16.04 5.55 -35.94
N ARG A 665 -14.74 5.58 -36.21
CA ARG A 665 -14.23 5.08 -37.51
C ARG A 665 -13.84 3.60 -37.55
N GLY A 666 -14.06 2.86 -36.46
CA GLY A 666 -13.66 1.44 -36.30
C GLY A 666 -14.81 0.43 -36.37
N LYS A 667 -16.08 0.85 -36.53
CA LYS A 667 -17.24 -0.07 -36.56
C LYS A 667 -17.82 -0.39 -37.92
N ASP A 668 -17.28 0.19 -39.00
CA ASP A 668 -17.74 -0.07 -40.36
C ASP A 668 -16.70 -0.80 -41.23
N ARG A 669 -16.13 -1.89 -40.75
CA ARG A 669 -15.59 -2.96 -41.61
C ARG A 669 -15.73 -4.29 -40.89
N SER A 670 -16.79 -5.00 -41.31
CA SER A 670 -17.16 -6.43 -41.15
C SER A 670 -16.11 -7.39 -40.62
#